data_166b8b8e77e8eb18a56a55d41b4aab77
#
_entry.id   166b8b8e77e8eb18a56a55d41b4aab77
#
_cell.length_a   1.000
_cell.length_b   1.000
_cell.length_c   1.000
_cell.angle_alpha   90.00
_cell.angle_beta   90.00
_cell.angle_gamma   90.00
#
_symmetry.space_group_name_H-M   'P 1'
#
loop_
_entity.id
_entity.type
_entity.pdbx_description
1 polymer ?
#
loop_
_entity_poly.entity_id
_entity_poly.type
_entity_poly.pdbx_seq_one_letter_code
_entity_poly.pdbx_strand_id
1 'polypeptide(L)'
;MCIRDRYLDEIITTKKDTIRFEYETEKLFSSVGVNETVGQIMAVHSGPRPFFSTPPPSFKHYNLTYLKRDQLLLKKITFNRGEIDISYTDRVDIAAADWEPKAKKIDRLTVKNISGDRVLDVRFGHSYLGTVVGNPEHADHREREQTALNCRLLLDKISIFRNNGELNRNYVFSYNRNPLPPKNSSSTDHWGYYNVNSKSTSDQTFHYAPSYYRTYRNSEGQIQTGIWKGINKNSCSDRSQYGVLTSIKFPTGAETHFEYELNDFSNGFKDSADSLIRSGGGLRIKTICDLSDKGDTISVRTFAYTDEIGKSSGTLMSVPEYHYKVTAGDASDVSAVWGSYIYGTSHSYRPITGSAAGMHVGYSVVTERNITNGVDNGYVTYRFENHADGNNGLEDLIIPDFPTIPALDNGLPKEIKYYDNQNNLVKAIVFSHHQVEQTSIKGVMCHSLCRSNSPLNIKFYDLYSERWEMYEKTEYQYFPDKVAIKTEYDYNDGNWLPKEVSRSVISGNSEGHYLTRFTYPTDLGGQLKYLVDANMIGVPVEVTEYKNGNIVSGSKTEFTQVNYSYQPRVYYKLNTSSGDYYTQITMNYNHPYGNVYQLMRSDGVQTTYLWSYNRQYPVLEIKNASYQQVYDALGRSAVNAIENYDGKSSDVPDFQAYGALLRSRLPNSRVSVYTYKPLVGCTSITDPSGRTTYYKYDSANRLSEIRDDQDTGNLLQKFEYHLKNN
;
A
#
# COMPACT_ATOMS: atom_id res chain seq x y z
N MET A 1 6.47 -18.74 -19.49
CA MET A 1 5.39 -17.86 -19.95
C MET A 1 5.04 -16.94 -18.80
N CYS A 2 5.51 -15.68 -18.80
CA CYS A 2 5.12 -14.70 -17.79
C CYS A 2 3.73 -14.19 -18.13
N ILE A 3 2.72 -14.61 -17.37
CA ILE A 3 1.38 -14.01 -17.45
C ILE A 3 1.46 -12.68 -16.66
N ARG A 4 1.79 -11.59 -17.34
CA ARG A 4 1.81 -10.23 -16.77
C ARG A 4 0.56 -9.40 -17.08
N ASP A 5 -0.43 -9.98 -17.78
CA ASP A 5 -1.46 -9.23 -18.50
C ASP A 5 -2.88 -9.58 -18.03
N ARG A 6 -3.05 -9.84 -16.73
CA ARG A 6 -4.38 -10.01 -16.17
C ARG A 6 -4.82 -8.71 -15.51
N TYR A 7 -5.82 -8.09 -16.10
CA TYR A 7 -6.51 -6.93 -15.54
C TYR A 7 -7.86 -7.39 -14.98
N LEU A 8 -8.29 -6.73 -13.91
CA LEU A 8 -9.56 -7.02 -13.29
C LEU A 8 -10.69 -6.49 -14.18
N ASP A 9 -11.49 -7.38 -14.77
CA ASP A 9 -12.60 -7.05 -15.64
C ASP A 9 -13.88 -6.79 -14.84
N GLU A 10 -14.20 -7.69 -13.91
CA GLU A 10 -15.35 -7.51 -13.06
C GLU A 10 -15.15 -8.10 -11.65
N ILE A 11 -15.87 -7.55 -10.69
CA ILE A 11 -16.04 -8.10 -9.34
C ILE A 11 -17.52 -8.41 -9.18
N ILE A 12 -17.85 -9.66 -8.91
CA ILE A 12 -19.20 -10.05 -8.52
C ILE A 12 -19.22 -10.22 -7.00
N THR A 13 -19.99 -9.38 -6.32
CA THR A 13 -20.13 -9.46 -4.86
C THR A 13 -20.98 -10.66 -4.45
N THR A 14 -20.94 -11.01 -3.18
CA THR A 14 -21.79 -12.07 -2.61
C THR A 14 -23.29 -11.80 -2.78
N LYS A 15 -23.69 -10.54 -2.96
CA LYS A 15 -25.05 -10.10 -3.27
C LYS A 15 -25.38 -10.06 -4.76
N LYS A 16 -24.47 -10.55 -5.63
CA LYS A 16 -24.55 -10.45 -7.09
C LYS A 16 -24.48 -9.03 -7.64
N ASP A 17 -24.07 -8.08 -6.86
CA ASP A 17 -23.71 -6.76 -7.39
C ASP A 17 -22.47 -6.91 -8.27
N THR A 18 -22.52 -6.36 -9.46
CA THR A 18 -21.40 -6.43 -10.38
C THR A 18 -20.73 -5.06 -10.46
N ILE A 19 -19.42 -5.04 -10.21
CA ILE A 19 -18.56 -3.87 -10.46
C ILE A 19 -17.76 -4.21 -11.72
N ARG A 20 -17.88 -3.40 -12.77
CA ARG A 20 -17.19 -3.60 -14.04
C ARG A 20 -16.14 -2.53 -14.25
N PHE A 21 -15.02 -2.96 -14.82
CA PHE A 21 -13.87 -2.12 -15.13
C PHE A 21 -13.68 -2.08 -16.65
N GLU A 22 -13.67 -0.90 -17.21
CA GLU A 22 -13.43 -0.68 -18.63
C GLU A 22 -12.08 0.00 -18.82
N TYR A 23 -11.29 -0.49 -19.76
CA TYR A 23 -9.94 -0.03 -20.02
C TYR A 23 -9.79 0.50 -21.45
N GLU A 24 -8.82 1.38 -21.64
CA GLU A 24 -8.28 1.72 -22.94
C GLU A 24 -6.81 1.33 -23.02
N THR A 25 -6.35 0.92 -24.20
CA THR A 25 -4.96 0.50 -24.41
C THR A 25 -4.08 1.72 -24.59
N GLU A 26 -2.99 1.79 -23.83
CA GLU A 26 -1.91 2.76 -23.98
C GLU A 26 -0.63 2.04 -24.40
N LYS A 27 0.09 2.63 -25.36
CA LYS A 27 1.43 2.18 -25.73
C LYS A 27 2.46 3.09 -25.11
N LEU A 28 3.27 2.56 -24.20
CA LEU A 28 4.37 3.29 -23.57
C LEU A 28 5.68 2.96 -24.26
N PHE A 29 6.41 3.99 -24.59
CA PHE A 29 7.78 3.90 -25.07
C PHE A 29 8.68 4.72 -24.15
N SER A 30 9.56 4.07 -23.41
CA SER A 30 10.50 4.77 -22.54
C SER A 30 11.93 4.41 -22.88
N SER A 31 12.80 5.40 -23.05
CA SER A 31 14.24 5.21 -23.02
C SER A 31 14.65 5.05 -21.56
N VAL A 32 15.10 3.90 -21.16
CA VAL A 32 15.17 3.61 -19.73
C VAL A 32 16.58 3.57 -19.18
N GLY A 33 17.58 3.27 -19.93
CA GLY A 33 18.86 3.12 -19.30
C GLY A 33 20.04 3.08 -20.25
N VAL A 34 21.17 3.56 -19.76
CA VAL A 34 22.45 3.34 -20.37
C VAL A 34 23.10 2.16 -19.67
N ASN A 35 23.32 1.08 -20.40
CA ASN A 35 24.10 -0.05 -19.94
C ASN A 35 25.50 0.05 -20.47
N GLU A 36 26.49 0.24 -19.59
CA GLU A 36 27.90 0.15 -19.90
C GLU A 36 28.43 -1.20 -19.40
N THR A 37 29.12 -1.92 -20.25
CA THR A 37 29.90 -3.10 -19.85
C THR A 37 31.32 -2.96 -20.42
N VAL A 38 32.30 -3.03 -19.56
CA VAL A 38 33.70 -2.94 -19.93
C VAL A 38 34.43 -4.20 -19.47
N GLY A 39 35.04 -4.91 -20.40
CA GLY A 39 35.91 -6.04 -20.09
C GLY A 39 37.37 -5.64 -20.31
N GLN A 40 38.20 -5.83 -19.29
CA GLN A 40 39.63 -5.50 -19.33
C GLN A 40 40.48 -6.72 -18.94
N ILE A 41 41.56 -6.96 -19.74
CA ILE A 41 42.51 -8.01 -19.44
C ILE A 41 43.31 -7.63 -18.19
N MET A 42 43.34 -8.51 -17.18
CA MET A 42 44.19 -8.33 -16.01
C MET A 42 45.56 -8.99 -16.15
N ALA A 43 45.57 -10.22 -16.64
CA ALA A 43 46.78 -11.02 -16.80
C ALA A 43 46.55 -12.07 -17.87
N VAL A 44 47.65 -12.39 -18.59
CA VAL A 44 47.68 -13.48 -19.56
C VAL A 44 48.68 -14.50 -19.01
N HIS A 45 48.30 -15.77 -18.98
CA HIS A 45 49.09 -16.88 -18.46
C HIS A 45 49.22 -17.95 -19.53
N SER A 46 50.36 -18.63 -19.56
CA SER A 46 50.62 -19.82 -20.40
C SER A 46 50.71 -21.05 -19.51
N GLY A 47 50.05 -22.15 -19.90
CA GLY A 47 50.13 -23.42 -19.17
C GLY A 47 48.75 -24.18 -19.17
N PRO A 48 48.76 -25.46 -18.70
CA PRO A 48 47.55 -26.29 -18.75
C PRO A 48 46.44 -25.75 -17.84
N ARG A 49 45.26 -25.46 -18.43
CA ARG A 49 44.06 -25.11 -17.63
C ARG A 49 42.75 -25.48 -18.28
N PRO A 50 41.70 -25.63 -17.50
CA PRO A 50 40.47 -26.26 -17.95
C PRO A 50 39.48 -25.25 -18.53
N PHE A 51 38.77 -25.68 -19.53
CA PHE A 51 37.39 -25.45 -19.86
C PHE A 51 36.88 -24.14 -20.48
N PHE A 52 37.70 -23.23 -21.11
CA PHE A 52 37.10 -22.11 -21.83
C PHE A 52 37.79 -21.85 -23.17
N SER A 53 37.00 -21.65 -24.22
CA SER A 53 37.46 -21.17 -25.49
C SER A 53 38.02 -19.74 -25.39
N THR A 54 38.92 -19.37 -26.27
CA THR A 54 39.64 -18.09 -26.37
C THR A 54 39.17 -16.94 -25.47
N PRO A 55 40.09 -16.33 -24.70
CA PRO A 55 39.76 -15.20 -23.84
C PRO A 55 39.14 -14.05 -24.64
N PRO A 56 38.04 -13.46 -24.18
CA PRO A 56 37.46 -12.32 -24.85
C PRO A 56 38.46 -11.15 -24.88
N PRO A 57 38.61 -10.44 -26.00
CA PRO A 57 39.43 -9.25 -26.05
C PRO A 57 38.86 -8.17 -25.12
N SER A 58 39.73 -7.24 -24.69
CA SER A 58 39.25 -6.03 -24.02
C SER A 58 38.20 -5.33 -24.87
N PHE A 59 37.06 -5.02 -24.30
CA PHE A 59 35.94 -4.42 -25.01
C PHE A 59 35.20 -3.39 -24.12
N LYS A 60 34.51 -2.50 -24.78
CA LYS A 60 33.63 -1.53 -24.15
C LYS A 60 32.33 -1.46 -24.95
N HIS A 61 31.22 -1.77 -24.30
CA HIS A 61 29.91 -1.72 -24.90
C HIS A 61 29.04 -0.70 -24.20
N TYR A 62 28.35 0.11 -24.98
CA TYR A 62 27.27 0.98 -24.55
C TYR A 62 25.98 0.53 -25.22
N ASN A 63 24.99 0.24 -24.43
CA ASN A 63 23.66 -0.08 -24.91
C ASN A 63 22.66 0.92 -24.32
N LEU A 64 21.88 1.55 -25.18
CA LEU A 64 20.66 2.24 -24.80
C LEU A 64 19.54 1.22 -24.85
N THR A 65 18.92 0.99 -23.73
CA THR A 65 17.79 0.08 -23.63
C THR A 65 16.49 0.88 -23.72
N TYR A 66 15.68 0.55 -24.72
CA TYR A 66 14.34 1.11 -24.87
C TYR A 66 13.33 0.05 -24.47
N LEU A 67 12.45 0.40 -23.55
CA LEU A 67 11.35 -0.45 -23.13
C LEU A 67 10.07 0.01 -23.83
N LYS A 68 9.51 -0.86 -24.66
CA LYS A 68 8.17 -0.68 -25.23
C LYS A 68 7.23 -1.68 -24.56
N ARG A 69 6.11 -1.18 -24.07
CA ARG A 69 5.06 -2.04 -23.49
C ARG A 69 3.69 -1.48 -23.80
N ASP A 70 2.75 -2.35 -24.01
CA ASP A 70 1.34 -2.03 -23.98
C ASP A 70 0.85 -2.10 -22.52
N GLN A 71 0.08 -1.12 -22.10
CA GLN A 71 -0.60 -1.13 -20.80
C GLN A 71 -2.05 -0.72 -20.98
N LEU A 72 -2.89 -1.14 -20.05
CA LEU A 72 -4.27 -0.72 -20.00
C LEU A 72 -4.43 0.44 -19.00
N LEU A 73 -5.11 1.49 -19.43
CA LEU A 73 -5.55 2.58 -18.57
C LEU A 73 -7.01 2.36 -18.19
N LEU A 74 -7.30 2.43 -16.91
CA LEU A 74 -8.65 2.31 -16.40
C LEU A 74 -9.46 3.55 -16.78
N LYS A 75 -10.48 3.36 -17.65
CA LYS A 75 -11.30 4.43 -18.19
C LYS A 75 -12.60 4.63 -17.43
N LYS A 76 -13.21 3.53 -17.00
CA LYS A 76 -14.52 3.60 -16.36
C LYS A 76 -14.69 2.45 -15.36
N ILE A 77 -15.38 2.77 -14.25
CA ILE A 77 -15.88 1.78 -13.30
C ILE A 77 -17.38 1.95 -13.21
N THR A 78 -18.13 0.88 -13.47
CA THR A 78 -19.60 0.89 -13.35
C THR A 78 -20.01 -0.01 -12.19
N PHE A 79 -20.92 0.45 -11.35
CA PHE A 79 -21.45 -0.30 -10.20
C PHE A 79 -22.93 0.06 -9.96
N ASN A 80 -23.62 -0.72 -9.13
CA ASN A 80 -25.08 -0.61 -8.97
C ASN A 80 -25.59 0.77 -8.57
N ARG A 81 -24.79 1.59 -7.90
CA ARG A 81 -25.19 2.93 -7.42
C ARG A 81 -24.75 4.05 -8.31
N GLY A 82 -23.96 3.78 -9.35
CA GLY A 82 -23.42 4.81 -10.23
C GLY A 82 -22.24 4.36 -11.06
N GLU A 83 -21.45 5.34 -11.49
CA GLU A 83 -20.27 5.15 -12.32
C GLU A 83 -19.15 6.13 -11.96
N ILE A 84 -17.94 5.77 -12.28
CA ILE A 84 -16.74 6.61 -12.19
C ILE A 84 -16.15 6.69 -13.58
N ASP A 85 -16.08 7.88 -14.16
CA ASP A 85 -15.37 8.16 -15.40
C ASP A 85 -13.99 8.74 -15.08
N ILE A 86 -12.95 8.24 -15.74
CA ILE A 86 -11.58 8.70 -15.60
C ILE A 86 -11.11 9.21 -16.96
N SER A 87 -10.63 10.44 -17.00
CA SER A 87 -10.08 11.04 -18.23
C SER A 87 -8.60 11.34 -18.08
N TYR A 88 -7.92 11.33 -19.20
CA TYR A 88 -6.47 11.47 -19.31
C TYR A 88 -6.10 12.53 -20.31
N THR A 89 -4.94 13.16 -20.11
CA THR A 89 -4.30 14.07 -21.07
C THR A 89 -2.89 13.59 -21.39
N ASP A 90 -2.32 14.08 -22.48
CA ASP A 90 -0.98 13.72 -22.90
C ASP A 90 0.07 14.20 -21.91
N ARG A 91 1.14 13.41 -21.75
CA ARG A 91 2.34 13.78 -20.99
C ARG A 91 3.57 13.83 -21.91
N VAL A 92 4.56 14.63 -21.53
CA VAL A 92 5.72 14.91 -22.37
C VAL A 92 7.03 14.35 -21.82
N ASP A 93 7.04 13.87 -20.60
CA ASP A 93 8.23 13.32 -19.94
C ASP A 93 8.48 11.82 -20.23
N ILE A 94 7.69 11.25 -21.12
CA ILE A 94 7.88 9.91 -21.69
C ILE A 94 7.89 10.08 -23.22
N ALA A 95 8.93 9.58 -23.88
CA ALA A 95 9.02 9.63 -25.34
C ALA A 95 7.97 8.73 -25.99
N ALA A 96 7.47 9.16 -27.15
CA ALA A 96 6.64 8.36 -28.03
C ALA A 96 7.23 8.43 -29.46
N ALA A 97 7.15 7.37 -30.23
CA ALA A 97 7.47 7.41 -31.66
C ALA A 97 6.43 8.28 -32.40
N ASP A 98 6.81 8.82 -33.58
CA ASP A 98 5.98 9.76 -34.32
C ASP A 98 4.58 9.25 -34.67
N TRP A 99 4.44 7.93 -34.86
CA TRP A 99 3.21 7.25 -35.22
C TRP A 99 2.48 6.62 -34.02
N GLU A 100 3.00 6.78 -32.79
CA GLU A 100 2.44 6.16 -31.58
C GLU A 100 1.68 7.18 -30.75
N PRO A 101 0.60 6.78 -30.05
CA PRO A 101 -0.07 7.67 -29.10
C PRO A 101 0.90 8.09 -28.00
N LYS A 102 0.78 9.35 -27.58
CA LYS A 102 1.56 9.90 -26.46
C LYS A 102 1.13 9.24 -25.17
N ALA A 103 2.09 9.03 -24.25
CA ALA A 103 1.80 8.58 -22.90
C ALA A 103 0.83 9.53 -22.19
N LYS A 104 0.02 8.99 -21.29
CA LYS A 104 -1.08 9.71 -20.64
C LYS A 104 -0.78 9.99 -19.16
N LYS A 105 -1.39 11.03 -18.65
CA LYS A 105 -1.52 11.35 -17.22
C LYS A 105 -2.98 11.55 -16.89
N ILE A 106 -3.36 11.16 -15.66
CA ILE A 106 -4.72 11.40 -15.20
C ILE A 106 -5.00 12.90 -15.17
N ASP A 107 -6.17 13.29 -15.69
CA ASP A 107 -6.62 14.67 -15.72
C ASP A 107 -7.83 14.88 -14.80
N ARG A 108 -8.79 13.98 -14.87
CA ARG A 108 -10.04 14.14 -14.16
C ARG A 108 -10.68 12.82 -13.78
N LEU A 109 -11.32 12.79 -12.61
CA LEU A 109 -12.17 11.71 -12.14
C LEU A 109 -13.56 12.29 -11.84
N THR A 110 -14.60 11.71 -12.43
CA THR A 110 -15.98 12.13 -12.23
C THR A 110 -16.80 10.98 -11.72
N VAL A 111 -17.41 11.14 -10.54
CA VAL A 111 -18.36 10.18 -9.97
C VAL A 111 -19.77 10.66 -10.25
N LYS A 112 -20.60 9.79 -10.84
CA LYS A 112 -22.01 10.01 -11.07
C LYS A 112 -22.84 8.98 -10.32
N ASN A 113 -23.97 9.39 -9.78
CA ASN A 113 -24.92 8.46 -9.19
C ASN A 113 -25.72 7.72 -10.28
N ILE A 114 -26.59 6.81 -9.85
CA ILE A 114 -27.40 6.00 -10.76
C ILE A 114 -28.36 6.84 -11.63
N SER A 115 -28.76 8.03 -11.17
CA SER A 115 -29.56 8.98 -11.92
C SER A 115 -28.74 9.80 -12.93
N GLY A 116 -27.43 9.63 -12.97
CA GLY A 116 -26.52 10.40 -13.83
C GLY A 116 -26.06 11.74 -13.24
N ASP A 117 -26.52 12.10 -12.04
CA ASP A 117 -26.08 13.32 -11.38
C ASP A 117 -24.63 13.21 -10.96
N ARG A 118 -23.87 14.28 -11.19
CA ARG A 118 -22.49 14.37 -10.73
C ARG A 118 -22.46 14.51 -9.21
N VAL A 119 -21.79 13.55 -8.56
CA VAL A 119 -21.60 13.52 -7.10
C VAL A 119 -20.25 14.10 -6.70
N LEU A 120 -19.20 13.78 -7.49
CA LEU A 120 -17.85 14.23 -7.25
C LEU A 120 -17.15 14.53 -8.57
N ASP A 121 -16.40 15.62 -8.63
CA ASP A 121 -15.55 16.00 -9.75
C ASP A 121 -14.18 16.39 -9.21
N VAL A 122 -13.18 15.57 -9.50
CA VAL A 122 -11.80 15.76 -9.07
C VAL A 122 -10.92 16.02 -10.29
N ARG A 123 -10.12 17.08 -10.25
CA ARG A 123 -9.18 17.43 -11.32
C ARG A 123 -7.76 17.46 -10.78
N PHE A 124 -6.83 16.97 -11.59
CA PHE A 124 -5.43 16.83 -11.27
C PHE A 124 -4.61 17.85 -12.04
N GLY A 125 -4.02 18.81 -11.33
CA GLY A 125 -3.13 19.82 -11.91
C GLY A 125 -1.70 19.33 -11.89
N HIS A 126 -1.03 19.38 -13.04
CA HIS A 126 0.34 18.88 -13.19
C HIS A 126 1.26 19.96 -13.75
N SER A 127 2.53 19.88 -13.39
CA SER A 127 3.62 20.59 -14.04
C SER A 127 4.78 19.64 -14.33
N TYR A 128 5.85 20.20 -14.87
CA TYR A 128 7.08 19.46 -15.15
C TYR A 128 8.27 20.11 -14.45
N LEU A 129 9.09 19.31 -13.81
CA LEU A 129 10.42 19.69 -13.40
C LEU A 129 11.37 19.42 -14.57
N GLY A 130 12.10 20.45 -15.01
CA GLY A 130 12.97 20.40 -16.17
C GLY A 130 12.47 21.24 -17.34
N THR A 131 13.20 21.24 -18.45
CA THR A 131 12.92 22.06 -19.62
C THR A 131 12.24 21.25 -20.71
N VAL A 132 11.06 21.70 -21.12
CA VAL A 132 10.38 21.21 -22.31
C VAL A 132 11.04 21.86 -23.53
N VAL A 133 11.51 21.05 -24.48
CA VAL A 133 12.18 21.50 -25.70
C VAL A 133 11.16 21.59 -26.83
N GLY A 134 11.14 22.72 -27.53
CA GLY A 134 10.21 22.98 -28.62
C GLY A 134 8.76 23.20 -28.17
N ASN A 135 7.84 23.23 -29.14
CA ASN A 135 6.39 23.27 -28.87
C ASN A 135 5.89 21.83 -28.74
N PRO A 136 5.33 21.41 -27.57
CA PRO A 136 4.88 20.02 -27.37
C PRO A 136 3.88 19.51 -28.42
N GLU A 137 3.11 20.38 -29.05
CA GLU A 137 2.14 20.01 -30.07
C GLU A 137 2.78 19.75 -31.44
N HIS A 138 3.91 20.41 -31.73
CA HIS A 138 4.60 20.38 -33.03
C HIS A 138 6.05 19.90 -32.93
N ALA A 139 6.50 19.42 -31.75
CA ALA A 139 7.87 18.95 -31.54
C ALA A 139 8.21 17.79 -32.48
N ASP A 140 9.40 17.83 -33.08
CA ASP A 140 9.94 16.68 -33.81
C ASP A 140 10.37 15.55 -32.87
N HIS A 141 10.78 14.40 -33.44
CA HIS A 141 11.19 13.23 -32.65
C HIS A 141 12.34 13.55 -31.69
N ARG A 142 13.33 14.31 -32.13
CA ARG A 142 14.51 14.66 -31.33
C ARG A 142 14.13 15.57 -30.14
N GLU A 143 13.28 16.55 -30.39
CA GLU A 143 12.79 17.47 -29.36
C GLU A 143 11.96 16.74 -28.30
N ARG A 144 11.11 15.77 -28.73
CA ARG A 144 10.34 14.92 -27.82
C ARG A 144 11.23 14.02 -26.97
N GLU A 145 12.21 13.37 -27.59
CA GLU A 145 13.18 12.53 -26.86
C GLU A 145 13.98 13.36 -25.85
N GLN A 146 14.44 14.54 -26.26
CA GLN A 146 15.17 15.44 -25.38
C GLN A 146 14.31 15.97 -24.22
N THR A 147 13.05 16.29 -24.47
CA THR A 147 12.08 16.65 -23.44
C THR A 147 11.84 15.48 -22.48
N ALA A 148 11.63 14.28 -23.00
CA ALA A 148 11.41 13.09 -22.18
C ALA A 148 12.59 12.77 -21.25
N LEU A 149 13.84 13.00 -21.71
CA LEU A 149 15.02 12.84 -20.88
C LEU A 149 15.12 13.89 -19.77
N ASN A 150 14.75 15.15 -20.07
CA ASN A 150 14.97 16.28 -19.17
C ASN A 150 13.83 16.51 -18.18
N CYS A 151 12.61 16.11 -18.52
CA CYS A 151 11.42 16.40 -17.73
C CYS A 151 11.02 15.29 -16.77
N ARG A 152 10.38 15.69 -15.67
CA ARG A 152 9.73 14.84 -14.66
C ARG A 152 8.34 15.37 -14.38
N LEU A 153 7.31 14.54 -14.46
CA LEU A 153 5.94 14.93 -14.12
C LEU A 153 5.80 15.13 -12.60
N LEU A 154 5.22 16.27 -12.22
CA LEU A 154 4.85 16.58 -10.85
C LEU A 154 3.35 16.76 -10.75
N LEU A 155 2.75 16.28 -9.65
CA LEU A 155 1.37 16.56 -9.29
C LEU A 155 1.36 17.80 -8.40
N ASP A 156 0.98 18.95 -8.94
CA ASP A 156 0.97 20.21 -8.16
C ASP A 156 -0.31 20.40 -7.36
N LYS A 157 -1.44 19.84 -7.85
CA LYS A 157 -2.74 20.20 -7.29
C LYS A 157 -3.77 19.10 -7.50
N ILE A 158 -4.60 18.88 -6.48
CA ILE A 158 -5.85 18.12 -6.58
C ILE A 158 -6.98 19.09 -6.26
N SER A 159 -7.87 19.34 -7.23
CA SER A 159 -9.00 20.25 -7.10
C SER A 159 -10.30 19.48 -7.11
N ILE A 160 -11.14 19.70 -6.10
CA ILE A 160 -12.45 19.07 -5.99
C ILE A 160 -13.51 20.13 -6.23
N PHE A 161 -14.41 19.87 -7.18
CA PHE A 161 -15.42 20.80 -7.62
C PHE A 161 -16.81 20.41 -7.11
N ARG A 162 -17.66 21.40 -6.95
CA ARG A 162 -19.07 21.26 -6.61
C ARG A 162 -19.88 20.80 -7.84
N ASN A 163 -21.12 20.38 -7.62
CA ASN A 163 -22.04 19.98 -8.69
C ASN A 163 -22.30 21.09 -9.72
N ASN A 164 -22.27 22.34 -9.27
CA ASN A 164 -22.42 23.52 -10.12
C ASN A 164 -21.15 23.91 -10.91
N GLY A 165 -20.05 23.17 -10.72
CA GLY A 165 -18.76 23.38 -11.38
C GLY A 165 -17.85 24.39 -10.68
N GLU A 166 -18.26 24.97 -9.56
CA GLU A 166 -17.40 25.84 -8.75
C GLU A 166 -16.38 25.05 -7.97
N LEU A 167 -15.20 25.64 -7.79
CA LEU A 167 -14.16 25.05 -6.95
C LEU A 167 -14.64 24.97 -5.50
N ASN A 168 -14.54 23.77 -4.91
CA ASN A 168 -14.89 23.53 -3.52
C ASN A 168 -13.66 23.53 -2.62
N ARG A 169 -12.61 22.76 -2.99
CA ARG A 169 -11.40 22.61 -2.18
C ARG A 169 -10.21 22.17 -3.02
N ASN A 170 -9.03 22.58 -2.58
CA ASN A 170 -7.77 22.23 -3.19
C ASN A 170 -6.80 21.60 -2.17
N TYR A 171 -6.02 20.64 -2.67
CA TYR A 171 -4.75 20.25 -2.08
C TYR A 171 -3.65 20.74 -3.01
N VAL A 172 -2.64 21.41 -2.48
CA VAL A 172 -1.50 21.92 -3.26
C VAL A 172 -0.22 21.26 -2.78
N PHE A 173 0.59 20.77 -3.71
CA PHE A 173 1.83 20.05 -3.44
C PHE A 173 3.01 20.92 -3.89
N SER A 174 3.94 21.15 -3.01
CA SER A 174 5.19 21.88 -3.31
C SER A 174 6.37 20.95 -3.33
N TYR A 175 7.31 21.20 -4.22
CA TYR A 175 8.48 20.37 -4.44
C TYR A 175 9.76 21.19 -4.42
N ASN A 176 10.87 20.54 -4.10
CA ASN A 176 12.18 21.11 -4.36
C ASN A 176 12.41 21.15 -5.87
N ARG A 177 12.25 22.34 -6.47
CA ARG A 177 12.29 22.55 -7.93
C ARG A 177 13.68 22.79 -8.52
N ASN A 178 14.73 22.51 -7.78
CA ASN A 178 16.07 22.54 -8.32
C ASN A 178 16.20 21.53 -9.49
N PRO A 179 16.95 21.88 -10.56
CA PRO A 179 16.99 21.09 -11.77
C PRO A 179 17.69 19.74 -11.57
N LEU A 180 17.03 18.68 -11.98
CA LEU A 180 17.61 17.35 -12.07
C LEU A 180 18.38 17.18 -13.39
N PRO A 181 19.43 16.36 -13.42
CA PRO A 181 20.11 16.02 -14.67
C PRO A 181 19.20 15.19 -15.58
N PRO A 182 19.56 15.04 -16.89
CA PRO A 182 18.86 14.12 -17.78
C PRO A 182 18.78 12.70 -17.19
N LYS A 183 17.73 11.97 -17.51
CA LYS A 183 17.48 10.60 -16.99
C LYS A 183 18.60 9.60 -17.32
N ASN A 184 19.32 9.83 -18.40
CA ASN A 184 20.47 9.02 -18.83
C ASN A 184 21.81 9.55 -18.32
N SER A 185 21.83 10.47 -17.35
CA SER A 185 23.06 11.01 -16.77
C SER A 185 23.77 9.97 -15.91
N SER A 186 25.10 10.01 -15.94
CA SER A 186 25.96 9.25 -15.02
C SER A 186 26.06 9.88 -13.62
N SER A 187 25.47 11.08 -13.42
CA SER A 187 25.51 11.80 -12.14
C SER A 187 24.50 11.23 -11.15
N THR A 188 24.62 9.94 -10.85
CA THR A 188 23.80 9.24 -9.87
C THR A 188 24.65 8.47 -8.88
N ASP A 189 24.18 8.37 -7.64
CA ASP A 189 24.80 7.53 -6.64
C ASP A 189 24.57 6.03 -6.90
N HIS A 190 24.94 5.18 -5.97
CA HIS A 190 24.77 3.72 -6.08
C HIS A 190 23.32 3.29 -6.28
N TRP A 191 22.37 4.06 -5.78
CA TRP A 191 20.93 3.74 -5.74
C TRP A 191 20.09 4.55 -6.73
N GLY A 192 20.77 5.41 -7.56
CA GLY A 192 20.11 6.18 -8.61
C GLY A 192 19.70 7.61 -8.23
N TYR A 193 20.02 8.07 -7.02
CA TYR A 193 19.76 9.45 -6.61
C TYR A 193 20.83 10.40 -7.16
N TYR A 194 20.42 11.64 -7.49
CA TYR A 194 21.33 12.64 -8.04
C TYR A 194 22.43 13.01 -7.04
N ASN A 195 23.70 12.98 -7.50
CA ASN A 195 24.88 13.18 -6.63
C ASN A 195 25.88 14.25 -7.08
N VAL A 196 25.60 15.04 -8.12
CA VAL A 196 26.51 16.06 -8.72
C VAL A 196 27.73 15.47 -9.44
N ASN A 197 28.11 14.25 -9.11
CA ASN A 197 29.37 13.73 -9.54
C ASN A 197 29.32 13.29 -11.00
N SER A 198 30.00 14.06 -11.79
CA SER A 198 30.75 13.69 -12.93
C SER A 198 30.22 14.07 -14.31
N LYS A 199 31.00 14.86 -14.89
CA LYS A 199 31.21 14.72 -16.33
C LYS A 199 32.25 13.61 -16.52
N SER A 200 31.87 12.58 -17.26
CA SER A 200 32.80 11.59 -17.76
C SER A 200 33.92 12.30 -18.54
N THR A 201 35.17 12.03 -18.17
CA THR A 201 36.34 12.58 -18.87
C THR A 201 36.91 11.54 -19.86
N SER A 202 37.61 11.99 -20.89
CA SER A 202 38.15 11.10 -21.93
C SER A 202 39.14 10.06 -21.42
N ASP A 203 39.72 10.27 -20.24
CA ASP A 203 40.70 9.38 -19.61
C ASP A 203 40.07 8.34 -18.66
N GLN A 204 38.74 8.30 -18.55
CA GLN A 204 38.03 7.31 -17.72
C GLN A 204 37.87 5.99 -18.47
N THR A 205 38.14 4.90 -17.76
CA THR A 205 37.85 3.53 -18.22
C THR A 205 36.38 3.24 -18.15
N PHE A 206 35.72 3.63 -17.03
CA PHE A 206 34.31 3.46 -16.80
C PHE A 206 33.58 4.81 -16.76
N HIS A 207 32.51 4.97 -17.53
CA HIS A 207 31.75 6.22 -17.59
C HIS A 207 30.49 6.18 -16.68
N TYR A 208 30.05 5.01 -16.29
CA TYR A 208 28.87 4.80 -15.44
C TYR A 208 29.14 3.94 -14.21
N ALA A 209 30.26 3.20 -14.17
CA ALA A 209 30.70 2.42 -13.02
C ALA A 209 31.71 3.20 -12.16
N PRO A 210 31.86 2.88 -10.86
CA PRO A 210 32.91 3.45 -10.03
C PRO A 210 34.29 2.96 -10.46
N SER A 211 35.34 3.64 -9.97
CA SER A 211 36.72 3.22 -10.21
C SER A 211 37.01 1.83 -9.66
N TYR A 212 37.92 1.12 -10.30
CA TYR A 212 38.38 -0.18 -9.84
C TYR A 212 39.85 -0.15 -9.52
N TYR A 213 40.24 -0.53 -8.32
CA TYR A 213 41.64 -0.64 -7.89
C TYR A 213 42.09 -2.08 -8.08
N ARG A 214 43.18 -2.29 -8.80
CA ARG A 214 43.75 -3.61 -9.03
C ARG A 214 45.15 -3.70 -8.45
N THR A 215 45.48 -4.85 -7.89
CA THR A 215 46.83 -5.20 -7.52
C THR A 215 47.38 -6.17 -8.57
N TYR A 216 48.50 -5.87 -9.17
CA TYR A 216 49.16 -6.73 -10.17
C TYR A 216 50.68 -6.76 -9.96
N ARG A 217 51.30 -7.82 -10.44
CA ARG A 217 52.77 -7.88 -10.46
C ARG A 217 53.30 -7.34 -11.80
N ASN A 218 54.23 -6.42 -11.75
CA ASN A 218 54.90 -5.95 -12.95
C ASN A 218 55.92 -7.01 -13.48
N SER A 219 56.61 -6.69 -14.57
CA SER A 219 57.61 -7.58 -15.18
C SER A 219 58.77 -7.93 -14.26
N GLU A 220 59.01 -7.15 -13.21
CA GLU A 220 60.05 -7.35 -12.20
C GLU A 220 59.55 -8.13 -10.97
N GLY A 221 58.28 -8.59 -11.00
CA GLY A 221 57.65 -9.34 -9.90
C GLY A 221 57.19 -8.47 -8.73
N GLN A 222 57.33 -7.14 -8.81
CA GLN A 222 56.89 -6.23 -7.76
C GLN A 222 55.37 -6.06 -7.78
N ILE A 223 54.75 -5.98 -6.59
CA ILE A 223 53.32 -5.71 -6.46
C ILE A 223 53.09 -4.22 -6.73
N GLN A 224 52.27 -3.93 -7.72
CA GLN A 224 51.85 -2.58 -8.06
C GLN A 224 50.31 -2.48 -7.97
N THR A 225 49.82 -1.28 -7.62
CA THR A 225 48.40 -0.96 -7.64
C THR A 225 48.10 -0.05 -8.82
N GLY A 226 47.26 -0.50 -9.72
CA GLY A 226 46.73 0.28 -10.82
C GLY A 226 45.29 0.68 -10.60
N ILE A 227 44.86 1.80 -11.14
CA ILE A 227 43.51 2.29 -11.06
C ILE A 227 42.91 2.32 -12.46
N TRP A 228 41.78 1.65 -12.64
CA TRP A 228 40.88 1.90 -13.75
C TRP A 228 39.87 2.96 -13.34
N LYS A 229 40.04 4.16 -13.84
CA LYS A 229 39.26 5.33 -13.44
C LYS A 229 37.80 5.17 -13.81
N GLY A 230 36.94 5.49 -12.91
CA GLY A 230 35.48 5.50 -13.03
C GLY A 230 34.88 6.76 -12.42
N ILE A 231 33.58 6.75 -12.20
CA ILE A 231 32.85 7.86 -11.60
C ILE A 231 32.73 7.71 -10.07
N ASN A 232 32.50 8.82 -9.39
CA ASN A 232 32.15 8.81 -7.97
C ASN A 232 30.66 8.59 -7.81
N LYS A 233 30.28 7.52 -7.12
CA LYS A 233 28.88 7.16 -6.84
C LYS A 233 28.45 7.43 -5.38
N ASN A 234 29.25 8.18 -4.62
CA ASN A 234 28.87 8.56 -3.27
C ASN A 234 27.65 9.47 -3.28
N SER A 235 26.75 9.29 -2.33
CA SER A 235 25.53 10.10 -2.20
C SER A 235 25.84 11.54 -1.81
N CYS A 236 25.01 12.48 -2.23
CA CYS A 236 25.12 13.90 -1.93
C CYS A 236 23.83 14.38 -1.26
N SER A 237 23.91 14.82 -0.01
CA SER A 237 22.76 15.21 0.80
C SER A 237 21.85 16.25 0.14
N ASP A 238 22.45 17.33 -0.41
CA ASP A 238 21.66 18.41 -1.01
C ASP A 238 21.00 17.99 -2.32
N ARG A 239 21.73 17.23 -3.14
CA ARG A 239 21.30 16.88 -4.50
C ARG A 239 20.26 15.74 -4.52
N SER A 240 20.36 14.82 -3.57
CA SER A 240 19.39 13.76 -3.41
C SER A 240 17.99 14.28 -3.07
N GLN A 241 17.88 15.52 -2.58
CA GLN A 241 16.62 16.19 -2.26
C GLN A 241 15.98 16.93 -3.45
N TYR A 242 16.58 16.93 -4.64
CA TYR A 242 15.99 17.58 -5.81
C TYR A 242 14.78 16.81 -6.32
N GLY A 243 13.67 17.50 -6.57
CA GLY A 243 12.41 16.90 -7.03
C GLY A 243 11.56 16.27 -5.93
N VAL A 244 11.97 16.27 -4.65
CA VAL A 244 11.16 15.71 -3.55
C VAL A 244 10.05 16.66 -3.14
N LEU A 245 8.96 16.09 -2.59
CA LEU A 245 7.86 16.83 -2.00
C LEU A 245 8.32 17.54 -0.72
N THR A 246 8.11 18.85 -0.66
CA THR A 246 8.51 19.68 0.51
C THR A 246 7.34 20.13 1.35
N SER A 247 6.14 20.31 0.77
CA SER A 247 4.95 20.61 1.57
C SER A 247 3.66 20.19 0.89
N ILE A 248 2.62 20.05 1.71
CA ILE A 248 1.23 19.86 1.30
C ILE A 248 0.40 20.95 1.97
N LYS A 249 -0.31 21.74 1.17
CA LYS A 249 -1.30 22.69 1.64
C LYS A 249 -2.69 22.10 1.54
N PHE A 250 -3.43 22.13 2.63
CA PHE A 250 -4.76 21.56 2.76
C PHE A 250 -5.86 22.58 2.44
N PRO A 251 -7.10 22.12 2.15
CA PRO A 251 -8.24 23.02 1.91
C PRO A 251 -8.61 23.95 3.06
N THR A 252 -8.21 23.62 4.28
CA THR A 252 -8.36 24.44 5.48
C THR A 252 -7.39 25.62 5.52
N GLY A 253 -6.38 25.62 4.64
CA GLY A 253 -5.28 26.58 4.61
C GLY A 253 -4.08 26.16 5.44
N ALA A 254 -4.21 25.12 6.27
CA ALA A 254 -3.08 24.53 7.00
C ALA A 254 -2.07 23.90 6.01
N GLU A 255 -0.80 23.85 6.41
CA GLU A 255 0.28 23.25 5.62
C GLU A 255 1.10 22.28 6.45
N THR A 256 1.49 21.16 5.84
CA THR A 256 2.48 20.24 6.40
C THR A 256 3.77 20.35 5.59
N HIS A 257 4.88 20.64 6.25
CA HIS A 257 6.21 20.75 5.69
C HIS A 257 7.05 19.53 6.05
N PHE A 258 7.88 19.08 5.11
CA PHE A 258 8.75 17.91 5.25
C PHE A 258 10.21 18.33 5.10
N GLU A 259 11.04 17.93 6.05
CA GLU A 259 12.50 17.98 5.95
C GLU A 259 13.06 16.58 5.88
N TYR A 260 14.04 16.41 5.01
CA TYR A 260 14.67 15.12 4.73
C TYR A 260 16.16 15.16 5.04
N GLU A 261 16.71 13.98 5.30
CA GLU A 261 18.15 13.75 5.35
C GLU A 261 18.51 12.44 4.64
N LEU A 262 19.78 12.22 4.32
CA LEU A 262 20.22 10.94 3.78
C LEU A 262 20.00 9.82 4.81
N ASN A 263 19.67 8.63 4.32
CA ASN A 263 19.81 7.43 5.15
C ASN A 263 21.25 7.26 5.59
N ASP A 264 21.46 6.71 6.78
CA ASP A 264 22.75 6.25 7.28
C ASP A 264 22.64 4.80 7.77
N PHE A 265 23.76 4.11 7.87
CA PHE A 265 23.83 2.71 8.27
C PHE A 265 25.11 2.37 9.00
N SER A 266 25.02 1.43 9.95
CA SER A 266 26.14 1.01 10.81
C SER A 266 27.06 0.00 10.12
N ASN A 267 26.53 -0.86 9.26
CA ASN A 267 27.24 -1.86 8.46
C ASN A 267 27.80 -1.28 7.16
N GLY A 268 28.56 -0.17 7.24
CA GLY A 268 29.12 0.48 6.07
C GLY A 268 29.99 -0.44 5.21
N PHE A 269 30.15 -0.05 3.94
CA PHE A 269 31.04 -0.73 2.99
C PHE A 269 32.14 0.21 2.51
N LYS A 270 33.23 -0.36 2.00
CA LYS A 270 34.32 0.41 1.42
C LYS A 270 34.08 0.61 -0.07
N ASP A 271 34.22 1.86 -0.52
CA ASP A 271 34.22 2.15 -1.94
C ASP A 271 35.56 1.74 -2.59
N SER A 272 35.66 1.93 -3.88
CA SER A 272 36.88 1.62 -4.63
C SER A 272 38.11 2.46 -4.25
N ALA A 273 37.93 3.55 -3.50
CA ALA A 273 38.99 4.37 -2.94
C ALA A 273 39.36 3.98 -1.50
N ASP A 274 38.90 2.83 -1.01
CA ASP A 274 39.01 2.36 0.38
C ASP A 274 38.35 3.28 1.42
N SER A 275 37.48 4.21 0.94
CA SER A 275 36.72 5.10 1.81
C SER A 275 35.50 4.38 2.37
N LEU A 276 35.30 4.48 3.66
CA LEU A 276 34.16 3.84 4.34
C LEU A 276 32.88 4.65 4.12
N ILE A 277 31.95 4.07 3.38
CA ILE A 277 30.63 4.64 3.10
C ILE A 277 29.66 4.17 4.18
N ARG A 278 28.97 5.11 4.81
CA ARG A 278 27.97 4.88 5.85
C ARG A 278 26.68 5.68 5.66
N SER A 279 26.50 6.30 4.51
CA SER A 279 25.29 7.07 4.19
C SER A 279 24.95 6.96 2.72
N GLY A 280 23.65 6.94 2.41
CA GLY A 280 23.11 6.82 1.06
C GLY A 280 21.90 5.88 1.03
N GLY A 281 21.51 5.44 -0.16
CA GLY A 281 20.32 4.60 -0.32
C GLY A 281 19.01 5.38 -0.19
N GLY A 282 19.04 6.68 -0.55
CA GLY A 282 17.86 7.55 -0.54
C GLY A 282 17.75 8.42 0.70
N LEU A 283 16.55 8.95 0.89
CA LEU A 283 16.21 9.91 1.93
C LEU A 283 15.29 9.29 2.99
N ARG A 284 15.41 9.79 4.21
CA ARG A 284 14.47 9.55 5.30
C ARG A 284 13.92 10.87 5.85
N ILE A 285 12.78 10.83 6.50
CA ILE A 285 12.19 11.99 7.16
C ILE A 285 13.06 12.40 8.36
N LYS A 286 13.37 13.68 8.46
CA LYS A 286 14.01 14.29 9.62
C LYS A 286 13.01 15.03 10.49
N THR A 287 12.15 15.86 9.85
CA THR A 287 11.17 16.70 10.54
C THR A 287 9.88 16.76 9.73
N ILE A 288 8.74 16.71 10.43
CA ILE A 288 7.42 17.05 9.89
C ILE A 288 6.88 18.21 10.71
N CYS A 289 6.55 19.34 10.08
CA CYS A 289 6.03 20.53 10.70
C CYS A 289 4.66 20.87 10.17
N ASP A 290 3.65 20.92 11.04
CA ASP A 290 2.29 21.33 10.71
C ASP A 290 2.08 22.79 11.10
N LEU A 291 1.64 23.59 10.11
CA LEU A 291 1.36 25.01 10.26
C LEU A 291 -0.14 25.28 10.16
N SER A 292 -0.60 26.28 10.92
CA SER A 292 -1.96 26.80 10.79
C SER A 292 -2.17 27.51 9.44
N ASP A 293 -3.40 27.89 9.15
CA ASP A 293 -3.73 28.73 7.99
C ASP A 293 -3.13 30.15 8.05
N LYS A 294 -2.64 30.57 9.21
CA LYS A 294 -1.93 31.85 9.43
C LYS A 294 -0.42 31.71 9.39
N GLY A 295 0.09 30.48 9.28
CA GLY A 295 1.52 30.17 9.30
C GLY A 295 2.10 29.92 10.70
N ASP A 296 1.26 29.87 11.74
CA ASP A 296 1.72 29.54 13.09
C ASP A 296 2.00 28.04 13.18
N THR A 297 3.07 27.66 13.87
CA THR A 297 3.42 26.26 14.10
C THR A 297 2.43 25.59 15.06
N ILE A 298 1.73 24.58 14.59
CA ILE A 298 0.79 23.75 15.37
C ILE A 298 1.53 22.59 16.00
N SER A 299 2.26 21.81 15.18
CA SER A 299 3.03 20.66 15.67
C SER A 299 4.35 20.51 14.93
N VAL A 300 5.35 20.00 15.65
CA VAL A 300 6.64 19.60 15.08
C VAL A 300 6.95 18.19 15.55
N ARG A 301 7.12 17.28 14.59
CA ARG A 301 7.58 15.91 14.84
C ARG A 301 8.99 15.77 14.30
N THR A 302 9.93 15.39 15.16
CA THR A 302 11.32 15.13 14.79
C THR A 302 11.65 13.66 14.95
N PHE A 303 12.44 13.13 14.02
CA PHE A 303 12.79 11.72 13.97
C PHE A 303 14.30 11.54 14.14
N ALA A 304 14.69 10.63 15.04
CA ALA A 304 16.07 10.19 15.21
C ALA A 304 16.16 8.68 14.97
N TYR A 305 17.23 8.26 14.30
CA TYR A 305 17.43 6.91 13.82
C TYR A 305 18.69 6.27 14.44
N THR A 306 18.90 6.56 15.71
CA THR A 306 20.06 6.12 16.47
C THR A 306 19.67 5.19 17.60
N ASP A 307 20.62 4.33 17.98
CA ASP A 307 20.54 3.55 19.21
C ASP A 307 20.76 4.41 20.46
N GLU A 308 20.79 3.78 21.62
CA GLU A 308 20.93 4.45 22.93
C GLU A 308 22.30 5.11 23.14
N ILE A 309 23.31 4.70 22.37
CA ILE A 309 24.66 5.29 22.43
C ILE A 309 24.91 6.30 21.31
N GLY A 310 23.84 6.69 20.57
CA GLY A 310 23.91 7.68 19.50
C GLY A 310 24.49 7.17 18.17
N LYS A 311 24.69 5.85 18.00
CA LYS A 311 25.12 5.26 16.75
C LYS A 311 23.92 5.00 15.84
N SER A 312 24.10 5.11 14.51
CA SER A 312 23.06 4.77 13.56
C SER A 312 22.51 3.35 13.79
N SER A 313 21.21 3.23 13.91
CA SER A 313 20.47 1.97 13.97
C SER A 313 20.17 1.39 12.58
N GLY A 314 20.60 2.09 11.53
CA GLY A 314 20.39 1.71 10.15
C GLY A 314 21.23 0.51 9.73
N THR A 315 20.66 -0.34 8.89
CA THR A 315 21.31 -1.47 8.24
C THR A 315 21.14 -1.35 6.73
N LEU A 316 22.24 -1.31 5.99
CA LEU A 316 22.23 -1.42 4.54
C LEU A 316 21.86 -2.85 4.17
N MET A 317 20.82 -3.04 3.36
CA MET A 317 20.28 -4.37 3.04
C MET A 317 21.23 -5.17 2.14
N SER A 318 21.79 -4.53 1.13
CA SER A 318 22.72 -5.15 0.18
C SER A 318 23.80 -4.16 -0.25
N VAL A 319 25.05 -4.62 -0.33
CA VAL A 319 26.19 -3.81 -0.75
C VAL A 319 26.25 -3.77 -2.26
N PRO A 320 26.34 -2.57 -2.89
CA PRO A 320 26.49 -2.44 -4.34
C PRO A 320 27.86 -2.94 -4.83
N GLU A 321 27.87 -3.80 -5.83
CA GLU A 321 29.07 -4.32 -6.46
C GLU A 321 29.02 -4.19 -7.97
N TYR A 322 30.07 -3.63 -8.59
CA TYR A 322 30.10 -3.28 -10.01
C TYR A 322 31.14 -4.05 -10.83
N HIS A 323 32.07 -4.71 -10.16
CA HIS A 323 33.22 -5.34 -10.79
C HIS A 323 33.33 -6.79 -10.39
N TYR A 324 33.54 -7.67 -11.36
CA TYR A 324 33.78 -9.07 -11.11
C TYR A 324 34.91 -9.62 -11.98
N LYS A 325 35.60 -10.62 -11.46
CA LYS A 325 36.72 -11.28 -12.12
C LYS A 325 36.27 -12.55 -12.81
N VAL A 326 36.69 -12.75 -14.03
CA VAL A 326 36.50 -13.97 -14.81
C VAL A 326 37.86 -14.49 -15.28
N THR A 327 38.04 -15.79 -15.17
CA THR A 327 39.20 -16.45 -15.76
C THR A 327 38.72 -17.28 -16.95
N ALA A 328 39.29 -17.01 -18.13
CA ALA A 328 38.93 -17.67 -19.37
C ALA A 328 40.21 -18.13 -20.11
N GLY A 329 40.13 -19.25 -20.80
CA GLY A 329 41.23 -19.84 -21.56
C GLY A 329 40.74 -20.82 -22.63
N ASP A 330 41.62 -21.25 -23.51
CA ASP A 330 41.33 -22.28 -24.51
C ASP A 330 41.49 -23.68 -23.92
N ALA A 331 40.48 -24.53 -24.06
CA ALA A 331 40.44 -25.88 -23.52
C ALA A 331 41.05 -26.95 -24.46
N SER A 332 41.34 -26.61 -25.69
CA SER A 332 41.73 -27.56 -26.73
C SER A 332 43.24 -27.81 -26.78
N ASP A 333 44.04 -27.02 -26.08
CA ASP A 333 45.51 -27.11 -26.15
C ASP A 333 46.14 -27.03 -24.75
N VAL A 334 47.00 -27.95 -24.40
CA VAL A 334 47.75 -28.01 -23.12
C VAL A 334 48.73 -26.85 -22.98
N SER A 335 49.06 -26.15 -24.05
CA SER A 335 49.89 -24.95 -24.09
C SER A 335 49.08 -23.65 -24.18
N ALA A 336 47.77 -23.71 -24.04
CA ALA A 336 46.88 -22.60 -24.30
C ALA A 336 47.10 -21.39 -23.40
N VAL A 337 46.97 -20.23 -23.98
CA VAL A 337 47.00 -18.93 -23.30
C VAL A 337 45.64 -18.71 -22.65
N TRP A 338 45.64 -18.46 -21.35
CA TRP A 338 44.45 -18.10 -20.62
C TRP A 338 44.61 -16.77 -19.93
N GLY A 339 43.53 -16.08 -19.71
CA GLY A 339 43.54 -14.73 -19.14
C GLY A 339 42.57 -14.54 -18.00
N SER A 340 42.94 -13.66 -17.10
CA SER A 340 42.02 -13.14 -16.08
C SER A 340 41.48 -11.78 -16.56
N TYR A 341 40.18 -11.63 -16.49
CA TYR A 341 39.49 -10.41 -16.94
C TYR A 341 38.73 -9.81 -15.76
N ILE A 342 38.66 -8.48 -15.72
CA ILE A 342 37.71 -7.77 -14.87
C ILE A 342 36.62 -7.21 -15.78
N TYR A 343 35.40 -7.50 -15.43
CA TYR A 343 34.22 -6.87 -16.00
C TYR A 343 33.73 -5.78 -15.06
N GLY A 344 33.46 -4.60 -15.62
CA GLY A 344 32.79 -3.51 -14.91
C GLY A 344 31.45 -3.22 -15.58
N THR A 345 30.41 -3.03 -14.79
CA THR A 345 29.04 -2.75 -15.23
C THR A 345 28.55 -1.42 -14.72
N SER A 346 27.67 -0.75 -15.45
CA SER A 346 27.06 0.53 -15.06
C SER A 346 26.16 0.42 -13.83
N HIS A 347 25.58 -0.75 -13.61
CA HIS A 347 24.74 -1.08 -12.48
C HIS A 347 25.42 -2.11 -11.60
N SER A 348 25.06 -2.14 -10.33
CA SER A 348 25.49 -3.22 -9.45
C SER A 348 25.05 -4.57 -10.01
N TYR A 349 25.97 -5.54 -10.06
CA TYR A 349 25.63 -6.90 -10.44
C TYR A 349 24.96 -7.68 -9.30
N ARG A 350 24.95 -7.13 -8.08
CA ARG A 350 24.11 -7.61 -6.98
C ARG A 350 22.86 -6.76 -6.88
N PRO A 351 21.72 -7.35 -6.53
CA PRO A 351 20.54 -6.57 -6.22
C PRO A 351 20.84 -5.55 -5.13
N ILE A 352 20.53 -4.27 -5.37
CA ILE A 352 20.73 -3.19 -4.38
C ILE A 352 19.49 -2.93 -3.52
N THR A 353 18.34 -3.48 -3.95
CA THR A 353 17.12 -3.57 -3.16
C THR A 353 17.12 -4.91 -2.47
N GLY A 354 17.50 -4.93 -1.23
CA GLY A 354 17.31 -6.11 -0.39
C GLY A 354 15.91 -6.10 0.21
N SER A 355 15.60 -7.15 0.92
CA SER A 355 14.37 -7.44 1.62
C SER A 355 13.10 -7.56 0.75
N ALA A 356 12.09 -8.23 1.26
CA ALA A 356 10.79 -8.36 0.62
C ALA A 356 10.07 -7.02 0.41
N ALA A 357 10.46 -5.96 1.13
CA ALA A 357 9.88 -4.62 1.06
C ALA A 357 10.57 -3.68 0.04
N GLY A 358 11.67 -4.11 -0.60
CA GLY A 358 12.40 -3.33 -1.60
C GLY A 358 13.13 -2.11 -1.03
N MET A 359 13.44 -2.10 0.26
CA MET A 359 14.17 -1.02 0.92
C MET A 359 15.69 -1.14 0.68
N HIS A 360 16.39 -0.01 0.64
CA HIS A 360 17.85 0.01 0.62
C HIS A 360 18.44 -0.04 2.05
N VAL A 361 17.80 0.68 2.98
CA VAL A 361 18.21 0.80 4.38
C VAL A 361 17.00 0.61 5.27
N GLY A 362 17.09 -0.27 6.25
CA GLY A 362 16.11 -0.43 7.33
C GLY A 362 16.67 0.11 8.65
N TYR A 363 15.80 0.35 9.63
CA TYR A 363 16.17 0.87 10.94
C TYR A 363 15.65 -0.03 12.06
N SER A 364 16.54 -0.42 12.98
CA SER A 364 16.14 -1.19 14.15
C SER A 364 15.58 -0.34 15.28
N VAL A 365 15.92 0.96 15.31
CA VAL A 365 15.42 1.92 16.32
C VAL A 365 15.06 3.23 15.64
N VAL A 366 13.84 3.73 15.93
CA VAL A 366 13.37 5.06 15.50
C VAL A 366 12.76 5.75 16.71
N THR A 367 13.19 6.98 16.98
CA THR A 367 12.63 7.82 18.02
C THR A 367 11.89 9.00 17.42
N GLU A 368 10.62 9.16 17.74
CA GLU A 368 9.76 10.25 17.33
C GLU A 368 9.48 11.16 18.53
N ARG A 369 9.87 12.43 18.46
CA ARG A 369 9.54 13.48 19.45
C ARG A 369 8.47 14.38 18.88
N ASN A 370 7.47 14.71 19.68
CA ASN A 370 6.34 15.54 19.29
C ASN A 370 6.23 16.80 20.18
N ILE A 371 6.26 17.97 19.54
CA ILE A 371 6.04 19.28 20.15
C ILE A 371 4.75 19.87 19.57
N THR A 372 3.76 20.18 20.40
CA THR A 372 2.47 20.74 19.96
C THR A 372 2.24 22.09 20.62
N ASN A 373 1.97 23.14 19.82
CA ASN A 373 1.81 24.52 20.29
C ASN A 373 2.96 24.98 21.21
N GLY A 374 4.19 24.58 20.90
CA GLY A 374 5.37 24.90 21.67
C GLY A 374 5.56 24.07 22.96
N VAL A 375 4.65 23.14 23.25
CA VAL A 375 4.75 22.25 24.41
C VAL A 375 5.34 20.92 23.97
N ASP A 376 6.41 20.49 24.63
CA ASP A 376 7.01 19.19 24.43
C ASP A 376 6.14 18.10 25.07
N ASN A 377 5.63 17.19 24.27
CA ASN A 377 4.78 16.06 24.69
C ASN A 377 5.60 14.79 25.01
N GLY A 378 6.92 14.87 24.96
CA GLY A 378 7.80 13.72 25.11
C GLY A 378 8.09 13.03 23.78
N TYR A 379 8.41 11.75 23.84
CA TYR A 379 8.81 11.00 22.65
C TYR A 379 8.42 9.53 22.73
N VAL A 380 8.39 8.89 21.57
CA VAL A 380 8.14 7.46 21.41
C VAL A 380 9.34 6.82 20.73
N THR A 381 9.83 5.72 21.29
CA THR A 381 10.88 4.92 20.68
C THR A 381 10.28 3.62 20.16
N TYR A 382 10.51 3.33 18.89
CA TYR A 382 10.09 2.11 18.19
C TYR A 382 11.32 1.23 17.95
N ARG A 383 11.21 -0.07 18.23
CA ARG A 383 12.23 -1.08 17.93
C ARG A 383 11.67 -2.16 17.03
N PHE A 384 12.45 -2.53 16.01
CA PHE A 384 12.08 -3.51 15.02
C PHE A 384 13.18 -4.55 14.82
N GLU A 385 12.83 -5.73 14.30
CA GLU A 385 13.82 -6.62 13.67
C GLU A 385 14.36 -5.93 12.41
N ASN A 386 15.69 -5.98 12.23
CA ASN A 386 16.33 -5.32 11.09
C ASN A 386 17.69 -5.93 10.80
N HIS A 387 17.78 -6.71 9.73
CA HIS A 387 18.95 -7.48 9.31
C HIS A 387 19.28 -7.22 7.85
N ALA A 388 20.56 -7.26 7.50
CA ALA A 388 20.97 -7.26 6.10
C ALA A 388 20.58 -8.58 5.42
N ASP A 389 20.37 -8.52 4.12
CA ASP A 389 20.11 -9.73 3.32
C ASP A 389 21.31 -10.68 3.37
N GLY A 390 21.01 -11.98 3.41
CA GLY A 390 22.01 -13.04 3.33
C GLY A 390 22.58 -13.23 1.92
N ASN A 391 23.80 -13.72 1.85
CA ASN A 391 24.43 -14.11 0.59
C ASN A 391 24.09 -15.56 0.25
N ASN A 392 23.77 -15.84 -1.00
CA ASN A 392 23.50 -17.19 -1.52
C ASN A 392 24.79 -18.06 -1.72
N GLY A 393 25.90 -17.74 -1.04
CA GLY A 393 27.12 -18.56 -1.08
C GLY A 393 27.89 -18.55 -2.41
N LEU A 394 27.79 -17.46 -3.18
CA LEU A 394 28.43 -17.33 -4.48
C LEU A 394 29.75 -16.56 -4.39
N GLU A 395 30.73 -17.08 -3.67
CA GLU A 395 32.06 -16.44 -3.63
C GLU A 395 32.89 -16.74 -4.88
N ASP A 396 32.65 -17.86 -5.58
CA ASP A 396 33.51 -18.32 -6.69
C ASP A 396 32.93 -18.18 -8.10
N LEU A 397 31.63 -17.96 -8.24
CA LEU A 397 30.96 -17.84 -9.57
C LEU A 397 29.99 -16.67 -9.56
N ILE A 398 30.38 -15.57 -10.21
CA ILE A 398 29.54 -14.38 -10.27
C ILE A 398 28.56 -14.51 -11.42
N ILE A 399 27.29 -14.62 -11.09
CA ILE A 399 26.17 -14.47 -12.02
C ILE A 399 25.55 -13.12 -11.73
N PRO A 400 25.56 -12.16 -12.68
CA PRO A 400 24.91 -10.87 -12.50
C PRO A 400 23.43 -11.04 -12.12
N ASP A 401 22.92 -10.16 -11.27
CA ASP A 401 21.54 -10.13 -10.77
C ASP A 401 21.11 -11.40 -9.99
N PHE A 402 22.08 -12.17 -9.46
CA PHE A 402 21.76 -13.34 -8.63
C PHE A 402 21.09 -12.88 -7.33
N PRO A 403 19.92 -13.45 -6.97
CA PRO A 403 19.15 -13.01 -5.82
C PRO A 403 19.91 -13.16 -4.49
N THR A 404 19.73 -12.18 -3.60
CA THR A 404 20.10 -12.30 -2.19
C THR A 404 19.06 -13.16 -1.44
N ILE A 405 19.38 -13.57 -0.22
CA ILE A 405 18.42 -14.19 0.70
C ILE A 405 17.81 -13.07 1.52
N PRO A 406 16.53 -12.70 1.30
CA PRO A 406 15.91 -11.61 2.04
C PRO A 406 15.72 -11.99 3.52
N ALA A 407 15.94 -11.04 4.43
CA ALA A 407 15.55 -11.17 5.82
C ALA A 407 14.05 -10.87 5.94
N LEU A 408 13.24 -11.92 6.02
CA LEU A 408 11.77 -11.84 5.94
C LEU A 408 11.12 -11.40 7.27
N ASP A 409 11.88 -11.39 8.37
CA ASP A 409 11.49 -10.86 9.68
C ASP A 409 11.68 -9.32 9.79
N ASN A 410 12.33 -8.70 8.82
CA ASN A 410 12.55 -7.25 8.83
C ASN A 410 11.24 -6.46 8.94
N GLY A 411 11.20 -5.54 9.92
CA GLY A 411 10.04 -4.71 10.21
C GLY A 411 9.09 -5.28 11.25
N LEU A 412 9.29 -6.51 11.75
CA LEU A 412 8.51 -7.01 12.88
C LEU A 412 8.79 -6.14 14.11
N PRO A 413 7.74 -5.63 14.80
CA PRO A 413 7.91 -4.81 15.99
C PRO A 413 8.43 -5.66 17.16
N LYS A 414 9.41 -5.13 17.87
CA LYS A 414 9.96 -5.72 19.11
C LYS A 414 9.45 -4.98 20.35
N GLU A 415 9.49 -3.66 20.30
CA GLU A 415 9.18 -2.84 21.45
C GLU A 415 8.75 -1.44 21.01
N ILE A 416 7.78 -0.86 21.75
CA ILE A 416 7.39 0.56 21.64
C ILE A 416 7.40 1.14 23.05
N LYS A 417 8.18 2.20 23.27
CA LYS A 417 8.26 2.89 24.55
C LYS A 417 7.82 4.33 24.41
N TYR A 418 6.98 4.78 25.33
CA TYR A 418 6.46 6.13 25.44
C TYR A 418 7.08 6.82 26.63
N TYR A 419 7.65 7.98 26.41
CA TYR A 419 8.28 8.80 27.42
C TYR A 419 7.60 10.18 27.51
N ASP A 420 7.46 10.70 28.72
CA ASP A 420 7.03 12.08 28.91
C ASP A 420 8.16 13.08 28.57
N ASN A 421 7.89 14.37 28.74
CA ASN A 421 8.86 15.43 28.50
C ASN A 421 9.99 15.52 29.56
N GLN A 422 9.88 14.74 30.63
CA GLN A 422 10.90 14.62 31.67
C GLN A 422 11.74 13.34 31.50
N ASN A 423 11.56 12.62 30.41
CA ASN A 423 12.16 11.32 30.10
C ASN A 423 11.73 10.17 31.04
N ASN A 424 10.59 10.30 31.72
CA ASN A 424 10.03 9.18 32.46
C ASN A 424 9.31 8.22 31.50
N LEU A 425 9.54 6.93 31.66
CA LEU A 425 8.84 5.89 30.92
C LEU A 425 7.38 5.79 31.41
N VAL A 426 6.43 6.11 30.54
CA VAL A 426 4.99 6.14 30.84
C VAL A 426 4.31 4.83 30.44
N LYS A 427 4.69 4.29 29.28
CA LYS A 427 4.13 3.05 28.73
C LYS A 427 5.19 2.32 27.92
N ALA A 428 5.18 0.98 27.99
CA ALA A 428 5.94 0.12 27.09
C ALA A 428 5.04 -0.98 26.51
N ILE A 429 5.29 -1.35 25.27
CA ILE A 429 4.65 -2.47 24.61
C ILE A 429 5.78 -3.35 24.07
N VAL A 430 5.78 -4.62 24.46
CA VAL A 430 6.76 -5.62 24.02
C VAL A 430 6.03 -6.65 23.18
N PHE A 431 6.61 -7.03 22.05
CA PHE A 431 6.07 -8.02 21.12
C PHE A 431 7.05 -9.18 21.02
N SER A 432 6.52 -10.40 21.04
CA SER A 432 7.30 -11.62 20.85
C SER A 432 6.76 -12.38 19.65
N HIS A 433 7.63 -12.70 18.72
CA HIS A 433 7.31 -13.42 17.49
C HIS A 433 8.14 -14.70 17.42
N HIS A 434 7.62 -15.69 16.72
CA HIS A 434 8.38 -16.86 16.32
C HIS A 434 8.06 -17.25 14.88
N GLN A 435 9.04 -17.86 14.23
CA GLN A 435 8.86 -18.41 12.90
C GLN A 435 8.13 -19.76 13.01
N VAL A 436 7.00 -19.86 12.34
CA VAL A 436 6.13 -21.05 12.37
C VAL A 436 6.40 -21.94 11.18
N GLU A 437 6.57 -21.34 10.00
CA GLU A 437 6.71 -22.07 8.76
C GLU A 437 7.74 -21.39 7.87
N GLN A 438 8.56 -22.20 7.22
CA GLN A 438 9.45 -21.78 6.16
C GLN A 438 9.31 -22.74 4.99
N THR A 439 9.03 -22.21 3.83
CA THR A 439 9.00 -22.96 2.57
C THR A 439 9.93 -22.31 1.55
N SER A 440 10.41 -23.09 0.59
CA SER A 440 11.21 -22.54 -0.50
C SER A 440 10.81 -23.10 -1.85
N ILE A 441 11.00 -22.29 -2.87
CA ILE A 441 10.84 -22.66 -4.28
C ILE A 441 12.20 -22.53 -4.94
N LYS A 442 12.64 -23.57 -5.65
CA LYS A 442 13.88 -23.55 -6.40
C LYS A 442 13.76 -22.66 -7.64
N GLY A 443 14.57 -21.62 -7.70
CA GLY A 443 14.84 -20.85 -8.90
C GLY A 443 16.11 -21.34 -9.59
N VAL A 444 16.28 -21.01 -10.85
CA VAL A 444 17.49 -21.31 -11.63
C VAL A 444 17.90 -20.07 -12.43
N MET A 445 19.18 -19.74 -12.36
CA MET A 445 19.79 -18.73 -13.23
C MET A 445 20.87 -19.36 -14.08
N CYS A 446 20.90 -18.94 -15.34
CA CYS A 446 21.90 -19.36 -16.32
C CYS A 446 22.63 -18.12 -16.85
N HIS A 447 23.93 -18.13 -16.84
CA HIS A 447 24.75 -17.07 -17.41
C HIS A 447 25.86 -17.65 -18.29
N SER A 448 26.02 -17.10 -19.49
CA SER A 448 27.13 -17.40 -20.37
C SER A 448 28.10 -16.25 -20.41
N LEU A 449 29.33 -16.50 -20.00
CA LEU A 449 30.40 -15.49 -19.96
C LEU A 449 31.08 -15.25 -21.31
N CYS A 450 30.87 -16.10 -22.30
CA CYS A 450 31.56 -16.04 -23.58
C CYS A 450 30.65 -16.38 -24.76
N ARG A 451 31.07 -15.90 -25.96
CA ARG A 451 30.39 -16.20 -27.24
C ARG A 451 30.65 -17.63 -27.67
N SER A 452 29.63 -18.29 -28.14
CA SER A 452 29.49 -19.49 -28.95
C SER A 452 29.95 -20.87 -28.41
N ASN A 453 30.84 -21.06 -27.46
CA ASN A 453 31.24 -22.40 -27.00
C ASN A 453 31.56 -22.52 -25.50
N SER A 454 31.14 -21.56 -24.70
CA SER A 454 31.36 -21.61 -23.26
C SER A 454 30.28 -22.43 -22.56
N PRO A 455 30.64 -23.25 -21.55
CA PRO A 455 29.63 -23.89 -20.74
C PRO A 455 28.74 -22.86 -20.04
N LEU A 456 27.45 -23.14 -20.02
CA LEU A 456 26.49 -22.36 -19.27
C LEU A 456 26.79 -22.52 -17.77
N ASN A 457 27.01 -21.43 -17.09
CA ASN A 457 26.98 -21.43 -15.62
C ASN A 457 25.52 -21.48 -15.16
N ILE A 458 25.16 -22.60 -14.58
CA ILE A 458 23.80 -22.83 -14.07
C ILE A 458 23.91 -22.85 -12.54
N LYS A 459 23.14 -22.00 -11.87
CA LYS A 459 23.02 -21.97 -10.41
C LYS A 459 21.57 -22.04 -10.00
N PHE A 460 21.33 -22.87 -8.99
CA PHE A 460 20.03 -22.90 -8.30
C PHE A 460 20.09 -22.00 -7.08
N TYR A 461 18.97 -21.38 -6.77
CA TYR A 461 18.79 -20.59 -5.58
C TYR A 461 17.40 -20.87 -4.98
N ASP A 462 17.23 -20.55 -3.72
CA ASP A 462 15.97 -20.71 -3.03
C ASP A 462 15.28 -19.34 -2.93
N LEU A 463 13.99 -19.32 -3.32
CA LEU A 463 13.07 -18.24 -3.00
C LEU A 463 12.31 -18.66 -1.76
N TYR A 464 12.58 -18.00 -0.64
CA TYR A 464 11.98 -18.33 0.65
C TYR A 464 10.64 -17.61 0.83
N SER A 465 9.72 -18.32 1.47
CA SER A 465 8.50 -17.77 2.05
C SER A 465 8.47 -18.21 3.52
N GLU A 466 8.27 -17.27 4.42
CA GLU A 466 8.22 -17.51 5.84
C GLU A 466 6.93 -16.96 6.43
N ARG A 467 6.45 -17.66 7.45
CA ARG A 467 5.36 -17.19 8.27
C ARG A 467 5.84 -16.96 9.69
N TRP A 468 5.63 -15.72 10.15
CA TRP A 468 5.92 -15.29 11.50
C TRP A 468 4.62 -15.02 12.25
N GLU A 469 4.51 -15.49 13.49
CA GLU A 469 3.35 -15.29 14.35
C GLU A 469 3.77 -14.57 15.62
N MET A 470 2.94 -13.58 16.01
CA MET A 470 3.05 -12.92 17.29
C MET A 470 2.37 -13.82 18.34
N TYR A 471 3.14 -14.47 19.18
CA TYR A 471 2.58 -15.34 20.22
C TYR A 471 2.36 -14.64 21.56
N GLU A 472 3.00 -13.47 21.77
CA GLU A 472 2.85 -12.70 23.00
C GLU A 472 2.97 -11.20 22.71
N LYS A 473 2.12 -10.43 23.41
CA LYS A 473 2.19 -8.98 23.49
C LYS A 473 2.00 -8.58 24.93
N THR A 474 2.97 -7.84 25.51
CA THR A 474 2.87 -7.31 26.88
C THR A 474 2.87 -5.79 26.87
N GLU A 475 1.84 -5.18 27.46
CA GLU A 475 1.71 -3.76 27.65
C GLU A 475 1.96 -3.40 29.11
N TYR A 476 2.90 -2.51 29.38
CA TYR A 476 3.19 -1.97 30.69
C TYR A 476 2.73 -0.50 30.74
N GLN A 477 1.94 -0.16 31.73
CA GLN A 477 1.63 1.22 32.09
C GLN A 477 2.34 1.50 33.42
N TYR A 478 3.03 2.64 33.52
CA TYR A 478 3.86 2.97 34.66
C TYR A 478 3.28 4.08 35.55
N PHE A 479 2.18 4.69 35.12
CA PHE A 479 1.57 5.81 35.84
C PHE A 479 0.03 5.75 35.79
N PRO A 480 -0.72 6.10 36.91
CA PRO A 480 -0.18 6.37 38.25
C PRO A 480 0.37 5.11 38.94
N ASP A 481 -0.18 3.94 38.66
CA ASP A 481 0.24 2.66 39.20
C ASP A 481 0.76 1.75 38.08
N LYS A 482 1.69 0.87 38.40
CA LYS A 482 2.23 -0.08 37.45
C LYS A 482 1.18 -1.17 37.17
N VAL A 483 0.72 -1.22 35.90
CA VAL A 483 -0.16 -2.25 35.39
C VAL A 483 0.53 -2.97 34.24
N ALA A 484 0.50 -4.28 34.26
CA ALA A 484 0.95 -5.10 33.13
C ALA A 484 -0.24 -5.85 32.53
N ILE A 485 -0.37 -5.78 31.21
CA ILE A 485 -1.38 -6.53 30.45
C ILE A 485 -0.63 -7.43 29.49
N LYS A 486 -0.60 -8.71 29.81
CA LYS A 486 -0.04 -9.75 28.97
C LYS A 486 -1.14 -10.36 28.11
N THR A 487 -0.95 -10.40 26.80
CA THR A 487 -1.84 -11.07 25.84
C THR A 487 -1.06 -12.14 25.12
N GLU A 488 -1.52 -13.37 25.18
CA GLU A 488 -0.96 -14.54 24.53
C GLU A 488 -1.91 -15.03 23.46
N TYR A 489 -1.39 -15.44 22.32
CA TYR A 489 -2.12 -15.92 21.16
C TYR A 489 -1.75 -17.35 20.88
N ASP A 490 -2.73 -18.22 20.75
CA ASP A 490 -2.60 -19.59 20.26
C ASP A 490 -3.36 -19.69 18.94
N TYR A 491 -2.68 -20.16 17.88
CA TYR A 491 -3.19 -20.15 16.53
C TYR A 491 -3.67 -21.54 16.09
N ASN A 492 -4.57 -21.54 15.13
CA ASN A 492 -5.10 -22.75 14.51
C ASN A 492 -4.21 -23.14 13.31
N ASP A 493 -3.76 -24.40 13.28
CA ASP A 493 -2.91 -24.92 12.20
C ASP A 493 -3.60 -24.94 10.83
N GLY A 494 -4.92 -25.01 10.78
CA GLY A 494 -5.68 -25.16 9.53
C GLY A 494 -6.00 -23.86 8.82
N ASN A 495 -6.16 -22.75 9.55
CA ASN A 495 -6.56 -21.44 8.99
C ASN A 495 -5.67 -20.27 9.45
N TRP A 496 -4.70 -20.54 10.33
CA TRP A 496 -3.72 -19.59 10.87
C TRP A 496 -4.32 -18.40 11.64
N LEU A 497 -5.53 -18.55 12.11
CA LEU A 497 -6.22 -17.54 12.91
C LEU A 497 -6.09 -17.88 14.40
N PRO A 498 -6.13 -16.88 15.31
CA PRO A 498 -6.12 -17.17 16.74
C PRO A 498 -7.30 -18.06 17.14
N LYS A 499 -7.03 -19.26 17.68
CA LYS A 499 -8.06 -20.11 18.27
C LYS A 499 -8.31 -19.76 19.73
N GLU A 500 -7.26 -19.28 20.42
CA GLU A 500 -7.36 -18.78 21.79
C GLU A 500 -6.56 -17.48 21.94
N VAL A 501 -7.15 -16.52 22.65
CA VAL A 501 -6.48 -15.28 23.07
C VAL A 501 -6.63 -15.19 24.58
N SER A 502 -5.52 -15.36 25.29
CA SER A 502 -5.41 -15.25 26.73
C SER A 502 -4.91 -13.86 27.12
N ARG A 503 -5.54 -13.23 28.09
CA ARG A 503 -5.15 -11.91 28.58
C ARG A 503 -5.08 -11.93 30.11
N SER A 504 -3.88 -11.68 30.63
CA SER A 504 -3.66 -11.49 32.08
C SER A 504 -3.46 -10.01 32.38
N VAL A 505 -4.19 -9.49 33.37
CA VAL A 505 -4.07 -8.12 33.85
C VAL A 505 -3.53 -8.15 35.27
N ILE A 506 -2.34 -7.62 35.47
CA ILE A 506 -1.62 -7.60 36.76
C ILE A 506 -1.52 -6.15 37.22
N SER A 507 -2.11 -5.87 38.38
CA SER A 507 -2.07 -4.56 39.02
C SER A 507 -1.82 -4.73 40.53
N GLY A 508 -0.62 -4.38 40.99
CA GLY A 508 -0.18 -4.66 42.36
C GLY A 508 -0.23 -6.15 42.67
N ASN A 509 -1.01 -6.53 43.70
CA ASN A 509 -1.21 -7.93 44.11
C ASN A 509 -2.46 -8.59 43.49
N SER A 510 -3.15 -7.89 42.59
CA SER A 510 -4.36 -8.39 41.92
C SER A 510 -4.05 -8.88 40.53
N GLU A 511 -4.54 -10.06 40.18
CA GLU A 511 -4.42 -10.64 38.87
C GLU A 511 -5.78 -11.09 38.36
N GLY A 512 -6.11 -10.70 37.11
CA GLY A 512 -7.32 -11.10 36.43
C GLY A 512 -6.98 -11.82 35.14
N HIS A 513 -7.55 -13.01 34.95
CA HIS A 513 -7.36 -13.80 33.73
C HIS A 513 -8.61 -13.77 32.88
N TYR A 514 -8.43 -13.47 31.60
CA TYR A 514 -9.46 -13.46 30.57
C TYR A 514 -9.01 -14.38 29.43
N LEU A 515 -9.90 -15.23 28.95
CA LEU A 515 -9.65 -16.09 27.78
C LEU A 515 -10.79 -15.94 26.80
N THR A 516 -10.48 -15.68 25.55
CA THR A 516 -11.43 -15.74 24.43
C THR A 516 -11.07 -16.92 23.55
N ARG A 517 -12.01 -17.82 23.36
CA ARG A 517 -11.86 -18.97 22.47
C ARG A 517 -12.70 -18.80 21.23
N PHE A 518 -12.11 -19.07 20.07
CA PHE A 518 -12.76 -18.99 18.78
C PHE A 518 -12.87 -20.39 18.18
N THR A 519 -14.01 -20.68 17.57
CA THR A 519 -14.20 -21.89 16.77
C THR A 519 -14.51 -21.47 15.34
N TYR A 520 -13.77 -22.00 14.37
CA TYR A 520 -13.92 -21.69 12.96
C TYR A 520 -14.55 -22.86 12.19
N PRO A 521 -15.05 -22.63 10.94
CA PRO A 521 -15.59 -23.71 10.13
C PRO A 521 -14.65 -24.89 9.93
N THR A 522 -13.35 -24.63 9.84
CA THR A 522 -12.29 -25.64 9.71
C THR A 522 -12.19 -26.58 10.91
N ASP A 523 -12.52 -26.10 12.11
CA ASP A 523 -12.39 -26.84 13.37
C ASP A 523 -13.51 -27.87 13.57
N LEU A 524 -14.65 -27.68 12.92
CA LEU A 524 -15.83 -28.53 13.02
C LEU A 524 -15.90 -29.62 11.94
N GLY A 525 -14.81 -29.79 11.19
CA GLY A 525 -14.69 -30.83 10.16
C GLY A 525 -15.76 -30.74 9.08
N GLY A 526 -16.35 -31.88 8.71
CA GLY A 526 -17.34 -31.93 7.63
C GLY A 526 -18.66 -31.21 7.88
N GLN A 527 -19.01 -30.84 9.13
CA GLN A 527 -20.30 -30.22 9.48
C GLN A 527 -20.49 -28.86 8.82
N LEU A 528 -19.42 -28.06 8.67
CA LEU A 528 -19.45 -26.75 8.04
C LEU A 528 -18.60 -26.67 6.76
N LYS A 529 -18.41 -27.83 6.10
CA LYS A 529 -17.66 -27.92 4.85
C LYS A 529 -18.13 -26.90 3.80
N TYR A 530 -19.41 -26.59 3.74
CA TYR A 530 -19.97 -25.63 2.81
C TYR A 530 -19.43 -24.19 3.01
N LEU A 531 -19.08 -23.80 4.25
CA LEU A 531 -18.42 -22.52 4.53
C LEU A 531 -16.93 -22.55 4.11
N VAL A 532 -16.27 -23.68 4.34
CA VAL A 532 -14.89 -23.89 3.92
C VAL A 532 -14.78 -23.85 2.39
N ASP A 533 -15.69 -24.55 1.69
CA ASP A 533 -15.76 -24.56 0.21
C ASP A 533 -16.07 -23.17 -0.37
N ALA A 534 -16.77 -22.32 0.40
CA ALA A 534 -17.03 -20.93 0.05
C ALA A 534 -15.89 -19.98 0.47
N ASN A 535 -14.76 -20.49 0.93
CA ASN A 535 -13.61 -19.72 1.45
C ASN A 535 -13.95 -18.80 2.64
N MET A 536 -14.99 -19.15 3.43
CA MET A 536 -15.39 -18.43 4.64
C MET A 536 -14.68 -19.00 5.88
N ILE A 537 -13.39 -19.29 5.75
CA ILE A 537 -12.59 -19.93 6.80
C ILE A 537 -12.28 -19.00 7.98
N GLY A 538 -12.28 -17.69 7.76
CA GLY A 538 -11.90 -16.68 8.76
C GLY A 538 -13.04 -16.14 9.60
N VAL A 539 -14.28 -16.63 9.44
CA VAL A 539 -15.42 -16.17 10.21
C VAL A 539 -15.64 -17.10 11.40
N PRO A 540 -15.46 -16.64 12.66
CA PRO A 540 -15.70 -17.50 13.81
C PRO A 540 -17.20 -17.84 13.89
N VAL A 541 -17.51 -19.12 13.99
CA VAL A 541 -18.87 -19.63 14.12
C VAL A 541 -19.32 -19.73 15.57
N GLU A 542 -18.34 -19.81 16.49
CA GLU A 542 -18.58 -19.76 17.93
C GLU A 542 -17.46 -18.97 18.61
N VAL A 543 -17.84 -18.13 19.57
CA VAL A 543 -16.90 -17.37 20.41
C VAL A 543 -17.33 -17.54 21.87
N THR A 544 -16.41 -17.97 22.74
CA THR A 544 -16.66 -18.12 24.18
C THR A 544 -15.65 -17.31 24.97
N GLU A 545 -16.12 -16.54 25.93
CA GLU A 545 -15.30 -15.69 26.78
C GLU A 545 -15.31 -16.20 28.24
N TYR A 546 -14.15 -16.23 28.85
CA TYR A 546 -13.94 -16.68 30.21
C TYR A 546 -13.29 -15.58 31.04
N LYS A 547 -13.66 -15.51 32.31
CA LYS A 547 -12.99 -14.70 33.32
C LYS A 547 -12.65 -15.59 34.52
N ASN A 548 -11.35 -15.68 34.84
CA ASN A 548 -10.81 -16.52 35.94
C ASN A 548 -11.35 -17.99 35.86
N GLY A 549 -11.35 -18.54 34.63
CA GLY A 549 -11.82 -19.90 34.36
C GLY A 549 -13.34 -20.09 34.24
N ASN A 550 -14.15 -19.09 34.58
CA ASN A 550 -15.60 -19.17 34.47
C ASN A 550 -16.09 -18.54 33.16
N ILE A 551 -17.04 -19.17 32.49
CA ILE A 551 -17.64 -18.61 31.28
C ILE A 551 -18.45 -17.36 31.66
N VAL A 552 -18.18 -16.24 30.98
CA VAL A 552 -18.89 -14.97 31.18
C VAL A 552 -19.75 -14.58 29.99
N SER A 553 -19.42 -15.10 28.79
CA SER A 553 -20.16 -14.84 27.56
C SER A 553 -19.96 -15.99 26.58
N GLY A 554 -20.90 -16.20 25.69
CA GLY A 554 -20.78 -17.11 24.56
C GLY A 554 -21.75 -16.71 23.45
N SER A 555 -21.31 -16.86 22.22
CA SER A 555 -22.13 -16.61 21.03
C SER A 555 -21.85 -17.67 19.98
N LYS A 556 -22.87 -18.02 19.21
CA LYS A 556 -22.79 -18.95 18.09
C LYS A 556 -23.62 -18.43 16.94
N THR A 557 -23.12 -18.61 15.71
CA THR A 557 -23.79 -18.16 14.49
C THR A 557 -24.03 -19.35 13.57
N GLU A 558 -25.28 -19.53 13.16
CA GLU A 558 -25.65 -20.42 12.06
C GLU A 558 -25.78 -19.64 10.77
N PHE A 559 -25.39 -20.26 9.65
CA PHE A 559 -25.42 -19.67 8.32
C PHE A 559 -26.46 -20.35 7.44
N THR A 560 -27.01 -19.60 6.50
CA THR A 560 -27.88 -20.10 5.44
C THR A 560 -27.37 -19.70 4.09
N GLN A 561 -27.58 -20.54 3.09
CA GLN A 561 -27.25 -20.20 1.71
C GLN A 561 -28.25 -19.17 1.17
N VAL A 562 -27.71 -18.07 0.66
CA VAL A 562 -28.45 -17.03 -0.06
C VAL A 562 -27.74 -16.84 -1.39
N ASN A 563 -28.32 -17.35 -2.46
CA ASN A 563 -27.69 -17.44 -3.78
C ASN A 563 -26.39 -18.28 -3.77
N TYR A 564 -25.25 -17.64 -4.10
CA TYR A 564 -23.92 -18.25 -4.14
C TYR A 564 -23.08 -17.92 -2.90
N SER A 565 -23.68 -17.33 -1.88
CA SER A 565 -22.99 -16.96 -0.64
C SER A 565 -23.73 -17.50 0.57
N TYR A 566 -23.05 -17.53 1.70
CA TYR A 566 -23.66 -17.90 2.97
C TYR A 566 -23.77 -16.65 3.84
N GLN A 567 -24.94 -16.46 4.44
CA GLN A 567 -25.26 -15.33 5.30
C GLN A 567 -25.63 -15.81 6.70
N PRO A 568 -25.33 -15.03 7.77
CA PRO A 568 -25.78 -15.36 9.13
C PRO A 568 -27.30 -15.50 9.18
N ARG A 569 -27.79 -16.63 9.63
CA ARG A 569 -29.25 -16.89 9.77
C ARG A 569 -29.73 -16.76 11.21
N VAL A 570 -29.04 -17.43 12.12
CA VAL A 570 -29.41 -17.41 13.54
C VAL A 570 -28.19 -17.03 14.36
N TYR A 571 -28.38 -16.06 15.20
CA TYR A 571 -27.40 -15.68 16.21
C TYR A 571 -27.88 -16.14 17.57
N TYR A 572 -27.10 -16.99 18.23
CA TYR A 572 -27.34 -17.50 19.55
C TYR A 572 -26.47 -16.80 20.58
N LYS A 573 -26.98 -16.68 21.79
CA LYS A 573 -26.24 -16.25 22.97
C LYS A 573 -26.29 -17.33 24.03
N LEU A 574 -25.18 -17.50 24.75
CA LEU A 574 -25.07 -18.44 25.84
C LEU A 574 -25.76 -17.89 27.10
N ASN A 575 -26.60 -18.67 27.71
CA ASN A 575 -27.05 -18.45 29.08
C ASN A 575 -26.00 -19.04 30.03
N THR A 576 -25.23 -18.17 30.65
CA THR A 576 -24.12 -18.58 31.52
C THR A 576 -24.52 -19.31 32.77
N SER A 577 -25.81 -19.23 33.16
CA SER A 577 -26.35 -19.93 34.34
C SER A 577 -26.76 -21.36 34.03
N SER A 578 -27.34 -21.64 32.84
CA SER A 578 -27.78 -22.98 32.44
C SER A 578 -26.76 -23.71 31.56
N GLY A 579 -25.84 -22.98 30.90
CA GLY A 579 -24.92 -23.54 29.91
C GLY A 579 -25.55 -23.76 28.53
N ASP A 580 -26.81 -23.37 28.31
CA ASP A 580 -27.50 -23.57 27.05
C ASP A 580 -27.46 -22.34 26.14
N TYR A 581 -27.40 -22.57 24.83
CA TYR A 581 -27.57 -21.52 23.84
C TYR A 581 -29.04 -21.24 23.56
N TYR A 582 -29.43 -19.97 23.57
CA TYR A 582 -30.78 -19.54 23.15
C TYR A 582 -30.70 -18.63 21.94
N THR A 583 -31.68 -18.70 21.06
CA THR A 583 -31.81 -17.84 19.91
C THR A 583 -31.98 -16.40 20.34
N GLN A 584 -31.06 -15.53 19.97
CA GLN A 584 -31.17 -14.09 20.22
C GLN A 584 -31.80 -13.36 19.05
N ILE A 585 -31.37 -13.70 17.83
CA ILE A 585 -31.84 -13.06 16.58
C ILE A 585 -31.92 -14.13 15.48
N THR A 586 -33.04 -14.12 14.72
CA THR A 586 -33.17 -14.85 13.46
C THR A 586 -33.33 -13.86 12.31
N MET A 587 -32.59 -14.06 11.21
CA MET A 587 -32.59 -13.22 10.02
C MET A 587 -33.13 -13.99 8.83
N ASN A 588 -34.07 -13.39 8.09
CA ASN A 588 -34.61 -13.93 6.84
C ASN A 588 -34.21 -13.02 5.67
N TYR A 589 -33.85 -13.65 4.56
CA TYR A 589 -33.26 -12.98 3.39
C TYR A 589 -34.13 -13.10 2.15
N ASN A 590 -34.22 -12.02 1.35
CA ASN A 590 -34.83 -12.05 0.03
C ASN A 590 -33.97 -12.82 -0.97
N HIS A 591 -34.54 -13.78 -1.66
CA HIS A 591 -33.95 -14.38 -2.87
C HIS A 591 -34.44 -13.62 -4.11
N PRO A 592 -33.56 -13.32 -5.06
CA PRO A 592 -32.13 -13.64 -5.15
C PRO A 592 -31.18 -12.54 -4.63
N TYR A 593 -31.64 -11.51 -3.95
CA TYR A 593 -30.87 -10.28 -3.70
C TYR A 593 -30.04 -10.28 -2.40
N GLY A 594 -30.33 -11.18 -1.46
CA GLY A 594 -29.55 -11.32 -0.24
C GLY A 594 -29.77 -10.21 0.80
N ASN A 595 -30.82 -9.41 0.68
CA ASN A 595 -31.16 -8.41 1.68
C ASN A 595 -31.98 -9.01 2.80
N VAL A 596 -31.71 -8.61 4.05
CA VAL A 596 -32.57 -8.96 5.18
C VAL A 596 -33.94 -8.29 5.00
N TYR A 597 -34.99 -9.06 4.86
CA TYR A 597 -36.35 -8.52 4.80
C TYR A 597 -37.08 -8.63 6.12
N GLN A 598 -36.68 -9.56 6.99
CA GLN A 598 -37.24 -9.74 8.30
C GLN A 598 -36.22 -10.19 9.32
N LEU A 599 -36.29 -9.60 10.49
CA LEU A 599 -35.47 -9.90 11.64
C LEU A 599 -36.40 -10.24 12.81
N MET A 600 -36.15 -11.35 13.52
CA MET A 600 -36.90 -11.77 14.70
C MET A 600 -35.96 -11.82 15.91
N ARG A 601 -36.34 -11.18 16.99
CA ARG A 601 -35.64 -11.21 18.28
C ARG A 601 -36.22 -12.24 19.22
N SER A 602 -35.46 -12.63 20.23
CA SER A 602 -35.87 -13.57 21.28
C SER A 602 -37.08 -13.09 22.09
N ASP A 603 -37.29 -11.79 22.20
CA ASP A 603 -38.44 -11.18 22.87
C ASP A 603 -39.74 -11.19 22.01
N GLY A 604 -39.72 -11.83 20.85
CA GLY A 604 -40.83 -11.92 19.91
C GLY A 604 -40.98 -10.68 19.00
N VAL A 605 -40.18 -9.63 19.18
CA VAL A 605 -40.24 -8.44 18.32
C VAL A 605 -39.73 -8.79 16.95
N GLN A 606 -40.60 -8.58 15.94
CA GLN A 606 -40.25 -8.73 14.53
C GLN A 606 -39.96 -7.35 13.92
N THR A 607 -38.96 -7.25 13.09
CA THR A 607 -38.67 -6.05 12.30
C THR A 607 -38.63 -6.41 10.82
N THR A 608 -39.49 -5.75 10.04
CA THR A 608 -39.56 -5.93 8.59
C THR A 608 -38.96 -4.75 7.88
N TYR A 609 -38.17 -5.02 6.81
CA TYR A 609 -37.57 -4.03 5.95
C TYR A 609 -38.08 -4.15 4.51
N LEU A 610 -38.47 -3.05 3.91
CA LEU A 610 -38.67 -2.95 2.46
C LEU A 610 -37.54 -2.15 1.84
N TRP A 611 -36.99 -2.71 0.79
CA TRP A 611 -35.82 -2.16 0.09
C TRP A 611 -36.19 -1.57 -1.27
N SER A 612 -35.52 -0.48 -1.65
CA SER A 612 -35.78 0.24 -2.89
C SER A 612 -34.47 0.73 -3.53
N TYR A 613 -34.53 1.57 -4.56
CA TYR A 613 -33.37 2.07 -5.29
C TYR A 613 -32.50 0.92 -5.80
N ASN A 614 -33.08 0.06 -6.61
CA ASN A 614 -32.45 -1.19 -7.03
C ASN A 614 -31.99 -2.04 -5.83
N ARG A 615 -32.80 -2.05 -4.75
CA ARG A 615 -32.57 -2.79 -3.49
C ARG A 615 -31.29 -2.40 -2.75
N GLN A 616 -30.79 -1.19 -2.98
CA GLN A 616 -29.58 -0.69 -2.33
C GLN A 616 -29.83 0.01 -1.01
N TYR A 617 -31.08 0.48 -0.77
CA TYR A 617 -31.43 1.23 0.43
C TYR A 617 -32.73 0.72 1.04
N PRO A 618 -32.78 0.51 2.38
CA PRO A 618 -34.03 0.25 3.07
C PRO A 618 -34.83 1.55 3.16
N VAL A 619 -36.06 1.54 2.66
CA VAL A 619 -36.93 2.73 2.66
C VAL A 619 -38.02 2.68 3.71
N LEU A 620 -38.36 1.48 4.19
CA LEU A 620 -39.32 1.27 5.28
C LEU A 620 -38.71 0.30 6.28
N GLU A 621 -38.77 0.65 7.57
CA GLU A 621 -38.46 -0.18 8.72
C GLU A 621 -39.72 -0.26 9.58
N ILE A 622 -40.25 -1.47 9.76
CA ILE A 622 -41.47 -1.72 10.49
C ILE A 622 -41.16 -2.66 11.66
N LYS A 623 -41.13 -2.15 12.90
CA LYS A 623 -40.96 -2.93 14.11
C LYS A 623 -42.29 -3.40 14.64
N ASN A 624 -42.31 -4.60 15.21
CA ASN A 624 -43.47 -5.29 15.74
C ASN A 624 -44.52 -5.65 14.67
N ALA A 625 -44.04 -6.01 13.46
CA ALA A 625 -44.88 -6.59 12.40
C ALA A 625 -44.04 -7.56 11.54
N SER A 626 -44.68 -8.68 11.17
CA SER A 626 -44.09 -9.63 10.22
C SER A 626 -44.17 -9.12 8.79
N TYR A 627 -43.34 -9.68 7.92
CA TYR A 627 -43.36 -9.34 6.47
C TYR A 627 -44.76 -9.64 5.87
N GLN A 628 -45.42 -10.73 6.26
CA GLN A 628 -46.75 -11.06 5.77
C GLN A 628 -47.78 -9.99 6.17
N GLN A 629 -47.77 -9.53 7.42
CA GLN A 629 -48.64 -8.46 7.87
C GLN A 629 -48.41 -7.15 7.10
N VAL A 630 -47.17 -6.81 6.84
CA VAL A 630 -46.78 -5.62 6.02
C VAL A 630 -47.29 -5.78 4.59
N TYR A 631 -47.08 -6.98 4.00
CA TYR A 631 -47.50 -7.28 2.64
C TYR A 631 -49.03 -7.20 2.51
N ASP A 632 -49.80 -7.78 3.45
CA ASP A 632 -51.27 -7.74 3.46
C ASP A 632 -51.78 -6.32 3.67
N ALA A 633 -51.09 -5.53 4.50
CA ALA A 633 -51.45 -4.13 4.75
C ALA A 633 -51.22 -3.22 3.56
N LEU A 634 -50.12 -3.37 2.82
CA LEU A 634 -49.79 -2.55 1.64
C LEU A 634 -50.44 -3.05 0.36
N GLY A 635 -50.55 -4.37 0.21
CA GLY A 635 -50.94 -5.04 -1.02
C GLY A 635 -49.77 -5.20 -2.00
N ARG A 636 -49.91 -6.18 -2.90
CA ARG A 636 -48.88 -6.60 -3.86
C ARG A 636 -48.37 -5.44 -4.74
N SER A 637 -49.28 -4.59 -5.20
CA SER A 637 -48.91 -3.47 -6.11
C SER A 637 -47.95 -2.48 -5.46
N ALA A 638 -48.23 -2.10 -4.21
CA ALA A 638 -47.39 -1.16 -3.47
C ALA A 638 -46.03 -1.77 -3.12
N VAL A 639 -45.98 -3.01 -2.65
CA VAL A 639 -44.70 -3.70 -2.38
C VAL A 639 -43.86 -3.81 -3.63
N ASN A 640 -44.45 -4.19 -4.77
CA ASN A 640 -43.74 -4.26 -6.03
C ASN A 640 -43.24 -2.87 -6.51
N ALA A 641 -44.04 -1.82 -6.33
CA ALA A 641 -43.62 -0.46 -6.70
C ALA A 641 -42.39 -0.03 -5.88
N ILE A 642 -42.36 -0.32 -4.59
CA ILE A 642 -41.24 -0.04 -3.68
C ILE A 642 -39.99 -0.82 -4.12
N GLU A 643 -40.13 -2.15 -4.26
CA GLU A 643 -39.00 -3.05 -4.46
C GLU A 643 -38.38 -2.96 -5.86
N ASN A 644 -39.17 -2.59 -6.88
CA ASN A 644 -38.71 -2.49 -8.27
C ASN A 644 -38.27 -1.08 -8.66
N TYR A 645 -38.39 -0.07 -7.80
CA TYR A 645 -37.88 1.26 -8.09
C TYR A 645 -36.36 1.24 -8.16
N ASP A 646 -35.84 1.60 -9.32
CA ASP A 646 -34.42 1.50 -9.64
C ASP A 646 -33.60 2.75 -9.24
N GLY A 647 -34.27 3.84 -8.85
CA GLY A 647 -33.64 5.12 -8.53
C GLY A 647 -33.36 6.02 -9.74
N LYS A 648 -33.77 5.61 -10.96
CA LYS A 648 -33.61 6.39 -12.21
C LYS A 648 -34.94 6.94 -12.72
N SER A 649 -36.00 6.19 -12.52
CA SER A 649 -37.33 6.56 -12.97
C SER A 649 -37.81 7.83 -12.31
N SER A 650 -38.51 8.68 -13.07
CA SER A 650 -39.23 9.87 -12.55
C SER A 650 -40.40 9.47 -11.64
N ASP A 651 -40.91 8.24 -11.78
CA ASP A 651 -42.04 7.72 -11.00
C ASP A 651 -41.55 7.20 -9.65
N VAL A 652 -41.17 8.12 -8.77
CA VAL A 652 -40.73 7.78 -7.40
C VAL A 652 -41.93 7.31 -6.58
N PRO A 653 -41.88 6.11 -6.00
CA PRO A 653 -42.96 5.65 -5.11
C PRO A 653 -43.14 6.60 -3.91
N ASP A 654 -44.38 6.89 -3.57
CA ASP A 654 -44.67 7.71 -2.38
C ASP A 654 -44.45 6.91 -1.11
N PHE A 655 -43.20 6.80 -0.66
CA PHE A 655 -42.84 6.08 0.55
C PHE A 655 -43.50 6.64 1.80
N GLN A 656 -43.81 7.97 1.83
CA GLN A 656 -44.46 8.61 2.96
C GLN A 656 -45.94 8.16 3.07
N ALA A 657 -46.66 8.13 1.94
CA ALA A 657 -48.02 7.64 1.89
C ALA A 657 -48.10 6.15 2.30
N TYR A 658 -47.16 5.32 1.84
CA TYR A 658 -47.08 3.92 2.27
C TYR A 658 -46.79 3.79 3.77
N GLY A 659 -45.92 4.61 4.31
CA GLY A 659 -45.64 4.66 5.75
C GLY A 659 -46.85 5.08 6.56
N ALA A 660 -47.63 6.08 6.13
CA ALA A 660 -48.88 6.52 6.76
C ALA A 660 -49.96 5.43 6.72
N LEU A 661 -50.10 4.73 5.59
CA LEU A 661 -51.01 3.63 5.42
C LEU A 661 -50.67 2.46 6.38
N LEU A 662 -49.41 2.13 6.53
CA LEU A 662 -48.96 1.10 7.47
C LEU A 662 -49.25 1.48 8.92
N ARG A 663 -48.99 2.73 9.34
CA ARG A 663 -49.33 3.21 10.69
C ARG A 663 -50.82 3.09 10.97
N SER A 664 -51.66 3.38 9.99
CA SER A 664 -53.12 3.24 10.10
C SER A 664 -53.58 1.78 10.19
N ARG A 665 -53.02 0.89 9.37
CA ARG A 665 -53.45 -0.51 9.27
C ARG A 665 -52.78 -1.42 10.30
N LEU A 666 -51.65 -1.04 10.83
CA LEU A 666 -50.87 -1.79 11.84
C LEU A 666 -50.58 -0.91 13.07
N PRO A 667 -51.62 -0.56 13.87
CA PRO A 667 -51.48 0.44 14.94
C PRO A 667 -50.50 0.04 16.06
N ASN A 668 -50.23 -1.27 16.22
CA ASN A 668 -49.28 -1.77 17.19
C ASN A 668 -47.82 -1.80 16.69
N SER A 669 -47.59 -1.42 15.43
CA SER A 669 -46.25 -1.36 14.82
C SER A 669 -45.61 0.01 14.93
N ARG A 670 -44.30 0.05 14.85
CA ARG A 670 -43.51 1.30 14.74
C ARG A 670 -42.94 1.40 13.33
N VAL A 671 -43.46 2.33 12.54
CA VAL A 671 -43.09 2.48 11.13
C VAL A 671 -42.20 3.71 10.94
N SER A 672 -40.96 3.49 10.53
CA SER A 672 -40.02 4.55 10.07
C SER A 672 -39.91 4.52 8.55
N VAL A 673 -39.83 5.70 7.93
CA VAL A 673 -39.69 5.87 6.48
C VAL A 673 -38.44 6.63 6.19
N TYR A 674 -37.69 6.20 5.17
CA TYR A 674 -36.44 6.82 4.73
C TYR A 674 -36.49 7.14 3.24
N THR A 675 -35.99 8.30 2.86
CA THR A 675 -35.74 8.64 1.46
C THR A 675 -34.29 8.99 1.24
N TYR A 676 -33.77 8.76 0.03
CA TYR A 676 -32.34 8.91 -0.24
C TYR A 676 -32.07 9.68 -1.54
N LYS A 677 -30.96 10.40 -1.52
CA LYS A 677 -30.24 10.79 -2.74
C LYS A 677 -29.06 9.82 -2.89
N PRO A 678 -29.08 8.91 -3.89
CA PRO A 678 -28.04 7.89 -4.05
C PRO A 678 -26.62 8.49 -4.09
N LEU A 679 -25.68 7.83 -3.39
CA LEU A 679 -24.28 8.26 -3.18
C LEU A 679 -24.09 9.58 -2.41
N VAL A 680 -25.14 10.24 -1.97
CA VAL A 680 -25.06 11.49 -1.19
C VAL A 680 -25.51 11.25 0.25
N GLY A 681 -26.74 10.78 0.47
CA GLY A 681 -27.23 10.53 1.81
C GLY A 681 -28.74 10.41 1.91
N CYS A 682 -29.20 10.28 3.15
CA CYS A 682 -30.63 10.29 3.48
C CYS A 682 -31.21 11.71 3.31
N THR A 683 -32.33 11.84 2.61
CA THR A 683 -33.01 13.13 2.37
C THR A 683 -34.14 13.39 3.33
N SER A 684 -34.80 12.33 3.84
CA SER A 684 -35.75 12.47 4.94
C SER A 684 -35.84 11.19 5.80
N ILE A 685 -36.18 11.38 7.05
CA ILE A 685 -36.53 10.33 8.02
C ILE A 685 -37.84 10.68 8.64
N THR A 686 -38.85 9.82 8.47
CA THR A 686 -40.12 9.92 9.21
C THR A 686 -40.11 8.91 10.35
N ASP A 687 -40.25 9.41 11.54
CA ASP A 687 -40.25 8.60 12.76
C ASP A 687 -41.54 7.80 12.94
N PRO A 688 -41.63 6.89 13.90
CA PRO A 688 -42.86 6.13 14.17
C PRO A 688 -44.08 6.97 14.56
N SER A 689 -43.90 8.19 15.05
CA SER A 689 -44.97 9.13 15.36
C SER A 689 -45.51 9.85 14.11
N GLY A 690 -44.88 9.64 12.96
CA GLY A 690 -45.25 10.29 11.69
C GLY A 690 -44.58 11.66 11.48
N ARG A 691 -43.65 12.06 12.36
CA ARG A 691 -42.93 13.32 12.24
C ARG A 691 -41.73 13.14 11.30
N THR A 692 -41.61 14.01 10.28
CA THR A 692 -40.53 13.92 9.28
C THR A 692 -39.47 14.95 9.55
N THR A 693 -38.21 14.50 9.50
CA THR A 693 -37.02 15.34 9.53
C THR A 693 -36.38 15.31 8.14
N TYR A 694 -36.06 16.47 7.58
CA TYR A 694 -35.48 16.63 6.25
C TYR A 694 -34.02 17.03 6.34
N TYR A 695 -33.21 16.42 5.48
CA TYR A 695 -31.76 16.62 5.38
C TYR A 695 -31.45 17.29 4.05
N LYS A 696 -30.94 18.51 4.09
CA LYS A 696 -30.53 19.24 2.89
C LYS A 696 -29.02 19.21 2.74
N TYR A 697 -28.58 19.12 1.51
CA TYR A 697 -27.17 19.05 1.16
C TYR A 697 -26.78 20.27 0.33
N ASP A 698 -25.56 20.78 0.58
CA ASP A 698 -24.98 21.86 -0.21
C ASP A 698 -24.58 21.38 -1.62
N SER A 699 -24.11 22.31 -2.44
CA SER A 699 -23.63 22.00 -3.80
C SER A 699 -22.39 21.10 -3.85
N ALA A 700 -21.77 20.85 -2.71
CA ALA A 700 -20.67 19.88 -2.55
C ALA A 700 -21.14 18.52 -1.97
N ASN A 701 -22.46 18.29 -1.92
CA ASN A 701 -23.10 17.10 -1.35
C ASN A 701 -22.77 16.88 0.13
N ARG A 702 -22.51 17.92 0.92
CA ARG A 702 -22.34 17.87 2.36
C ARG A 702 -23.63 18.31 3.04
N LEU A 703 -23.97 17.68 4.18
CA LEU A 703 -25.15 18.06 4.96
C LEU A 703 -25.05 19.53 5.36
N SER A 704 -26.03 20.34 4.94
CA SER A 704 -26.05 21.80 5.18
C SER A 704 -27.12 22.19 6.18
N GLU A 705 -28.29 21.54 6.15
CA GLU A 705 -29.39 21.88 7.02
C GLU A 705 -30.18 20.62 7.43
N ILE A 706 -30.74 20.66 8.63
CA ILE A 706 -31.75 19.74 9.11
C ILE A 706 -32.98 20.57 9.43
N ARG A 707 -34.16 20.17 8.89
CA ARG A 707 -35.43 20.87 9.03
C ARG A 707 -36.57 19.93 9.45
N ASP A 708 -37.61 20.49 10.04
CA ASP A 708 -38.83 19.74 10.42
C ASP A 708 -39.86 19.69 9.30
N ASP A 709 -39.67 20.43 8.18
CA ASP A 709 -40.42 20.31 6.93
C ASP A 709 -39.51 20.55 5.72
N GLN A 710 -39.93 20.12 4.53
CA GLN A 710 -39.08 20.04 3.35
C GLN A 710 -38.49 21.37 2.91
N ASP A 711 -39.32 22.42 2.73
CA ASP A 711 -38.89 23.70 2.21
C ASP A 711 -39.22 24.90 3.10
N THR A 712 -40.29 24.81 3.89
CA THR A 712 -40.81 25.92 4.72
C THR A 712 -40.69 25.67 6.21
N GLY A 713 -40.19 24.48 6.59
CA GLY A 713 -40.08 24.08 7.99
C GLY A 713 -39.02 24.81 8.78
N ASN A 714 -39.16 24.74 10.10
CA ASN A 714 -38.17 25.33 11.01
C ASN A 714 -36.79 24.71 10.83
N LEU A 715 -35.79 25.56 10.81
CA LEU A 715 -34.39 25.12 10.82
C LEU A 715 -34.08 24.54 12.21
N LEU A 716 -33.81 23.23 12.24
CA LEU A 716 -33.43 22.53 13.47
C LEU A 716 -31.92 22.63 13.71
N GLN A 717 -31.15 22.47 12.64
CA GLN A 717 -29.68 22.56 12.71
C GLN A 717 -29.11 23.04 11.36
N LYS A 718 -28.06 23.85 11.42
CA LYS A 718 -27.30 24.33 10.27
C LYS A 718 -25.84 23.96 10.41
N PHE A 719 -25.23 23.54 9.30
CA PHE A 719 -23.82 23.23 9.21
C PHE A 719 -23.17 24.19 8.23
N GLU A 720 -22.13 24.87 8.67
CA GLU A 720 -21.31 25.75 7.86
C GLU A 720 -19.90 25.18 7.75
N TYR A 721 -19.37 25.18 6.53
CA TYR A 721 -18.05 24.63 6.25
C TYR A 721 -17.14 25.75 5.79
N HIS A 722 -16.17 26.09 6.64
CA HIS A 722 -15.20 27.13 6.35
C HIS A 722 -13.97 26.50 5.68
N LEU A 723 -13.80 26.77 4.39
CA LEU A 723 -12.63 26.37 3.61
C LEU A 723 -11.95 27.65 3.13
N LYS A 724 -10.62 27.68 3.23
CA LYS A 724 -9.85 28.80 2.70
C LYS A 724 -9.79 28.65 1.16
N ASN A 725 -10.35 29.61 0.43
CA ASN A 725 -10.17 29.67 -1.02
C ASN A 725 -8.73 30.11 -1.27
N ASN A 726 -7.92 29.23 -1.84
CA ASN A 726 -6.54 29.48 -2.22
C ASN A 726 -6.44 29.84 -3.70
#